data_ddabce9c944ce474aa4d83423e6cf9df
#
_entry.id   ddabce9c944ce474aa4d83423e6cf9df
#
_cell.length_a   1.000
_cell.length_b   1.000
_cell.length_c   1.000
_cell.angle_alpha   90.00
_cell.angle_beta   90.00
_cell.angle_gamma   90.00
#
_symmetry.space_group_name_H-M   'P 1'
#
loop_
_entity.id
_entity.type
_entity.pdbx_description
1 polymer ?
#
loop_
_entity_poly.entity_id
_entity_poly.type
_entity_poly.pdbx_seq_one_letter_code
_entity_poly.pdbx_strand_id
1 'polypeptide(L)'
;MMPEIGNGLLCLALGIALLLSVYPLWGVARGDARMMASSRLFAWLLFMSVAGAFLVLVNAFVVNDFTVTYVASNSNTQLPVWYRVAATWGAHEGSLLLWVLLMSGWTFAVAIFSQRIPLDIVARVLAIMGMVSVGFLLFILFTSNPFSRTLPNFPIEGRDLNPLLQDPGLIFHPPLLYMGYVGFSVAFAFAIASLLSGRLDSTYARFTRPWTLAAWIFLTLGIVLGSAWAYYELGWGGWWFWDPVENASFMPWLVGTALMHSLAVTEQRASFKAWTLLLAISAFSLCLLGTFLVRSGVLVSVHAFASDPARGMFILAFMVLVIGGSLLLFAARGHKVRSRVNNALWSRESLLLANNVLLVAAMLVVLLGTLLPLVHKQLGLGSISIGEPFFNTMFTWLMVPFALLLGVGPLVRWGRDRPRKIRNLLIIAFISTLVLSLLLPWLFESKIVAMTVLGLAMACWIAVLAIAEAALRISRGTKTTFSYWGMVAAHLGLAVTIVGIAFSQNYSVERDVRMKSGDSVDIHEYRFTFRDVKEVTGPNWRGGVATIGVTRDGKPETVLYAEKRYYNTAGSMMTEAAIDGGITRDLYAALGEELENGAWAVRLYYKPFVRWIWAGGLMMALGGLLCLFDPRYRKRVNPQKTALEAA
;
A
#
# COMPACT_ATOMS: atom_id res chain seq x y z
N MET A 1 5.54 -32.07 17.92
CA MET A 1 6.84 -32.20 17.22
C MET A 1 6.96 -31.23 16.03
N MET A 2 5.95 -31.12 15.15
CA MET A 2 6.02 -30.16 14.03
C MET A 2 6.20 -28.70 14.47
N PRO A 3 5.52 -28.17 15.50
CA PRO A 3 5.77 -26.80 15.97
C PRO A 3 7.19 -26.54 16.44
N GLU A 4 7.83 -27.52 17.08
CA GLU A 4 9.23 -27.43 17.49
C GLU A 4 10.18 -27.37 16.30
N ILE A 5 9.87 -28.08 15.21
CA ILE A 5 10.61 -27.98 13.94
C ILE A 5 10.47 -26.57 13.37
N GLY A 6 9.27 -25.98 13.38
CA GLY A 6 9.05 -24.60 12.97
C GLY A 6 9.87 -23.61 13.78
N ASN A 7 9.87 -23.74 15.09
CA ASN A 7 10.68 -22.91 15.98
C ASN A 7 12.19 -23.11 15.74
N GLY A 8 12.63 -24.34 15.54
CA GLY A 8 14.02 -24.65 15.19
C GLY A 8 14.45 -24.03 13.87
N LEU A 9 13.57 -24.02 12.87
CA LEU A 9 13.82 -23.36 11.58
C LEU A 9 13.93 -21.82 11.73
N LEU A 10 13.16 -21.21 12.62
CA LEU A 10 13.30 -19.77 12.93
C LEU A 10 14.62 -19.47 13.63
N CYS A 11 15.07 -20.33 14.55
CA CYS A 11 16.39 -20.21 15.19
C CYS A 11 17.52 -20.36 14.17
N LEU A 12 17.40 -21.32 13.26
CA LEU A 12 18.34 -21.49 12.14
C LEU A 12 18.37 -20.25 11.24
N ALA A 13 17.20 -19.72 10.91
CA ALA A 13 17.08 -18.48 10.12
C ALA A 13 17.78 -17.30 10.80
N LEU A 14 17.65 -17.16 12.11
CA LEU A 14 18.37 -16.13 12.88
C LEU A 14 19.89 -16.30 12.76
N GLY A 15 20.41 -17.50 12.91
CA GLY A 15 21.83 -17.79 12.74
C GLY A 15 22.33 -17.46 11.34
N ILE A 16 21.59 -17.82 10.32
CA ILE A 16 21.90 -17.51 8.92
C ILE A 16 21.85 -15.98 8.66
N ALA A 17 20.85 -15.30 9.21
CA ALA A 17 20.74 -13.85 9.09
C ALA A 17 21.90 -13.11 9.76
N LEU A 18 22.38 -13.59 10.89
CA LEU A 18 23.59 -13.08 11.55
C LEU A 18 24.82 -13.26 10.69
N LEU A 19 25.02 -14.44 10.09
CA LEU A 19 26.11 -14.69 9.15
C LEU A 19 26.02 -13.78 7.94
N LEU A 20 24.85 -13.63 7.37
CA LEU A 20 24.60 -12.72 6.23
C LEU A 20 24.91 -11.27 6.57
N SER A 21 24.63 -10.86 7.80
CA SER A 21 24.85 -9.48 8.27
C SER A 21 26.32 -9.11 8.40
N VAL A 22 27.19 -10.08 8.69
CA VAL A 22 28.60 -9.83 9.06
C VAL A 22 29.58 -10.35 8.03
N TYR A 23 29.45 -11.60 7.61
CA TYR A 23 30.48 -12.30 6.82
C TYR A 23 30.69 -11.67 5.43
N PRO A 24 29.67 -11.32 4.63
CA PRO A 24 29.90 -10.67 3.35
C PRO A 24 30.50 -9.26 3.47
N LEU A 25 30.14 -8.49 4.49
CA LEU A 25 30.75 -7.17 4.75
C LEU A 25 32.22 -7.30 5.14
N TRP A 26 32.57 -8.31 5.90
CA TRP A 26 33.98 -8.61 6.18
C TRP A 26 34.72 -8.97 4.89
N GLY A 27 34.10 -9.71 3.99
CA GLY A 27 34.62 -9.98 2.65
C GLY A 27 34.86 -8.73 1.83
N VAL A 28 33.96 -7.75 1.91
CA VAL A 28 34.15 -6.43 1.26
C VAL A 28 35.37 -5.69 1.84
N ALA A 29 35.50 -5.69 3.16
CA ALA A 29 36.64 -5.03 3.83
C ALA A 29 37.98 -5.67 3.49
N ARG A 30 38.00 -6.98 3.26
CA ARG A 30 39.21 -7.74 2.89
C ARG A 30 39.45 -7.87 1.39
N GLY A 31 38.51 -7.44 0.56
CA GLY A 31 38.56 -7.66 -0.89
C GLY A 31 38.43 -9.12 -1.31
N ASP A 32 37.84 -9.98 -0.47
CA ASP A 32 37.67 -11.40 -0.72
C ASP A 32 36.37 -11.70 -1.47
N ALA A 33 36.47 -12.00 -2.75
CA ALA A 33 35.33 -12.29 -3.61
C ALA A 33 34.52 -13.53 -3.17
N ARG A 34 35.14 -14.51 -2.58
CA ARG A 34 34.42 -15.72 -2.09
C ARG A 34 33.55 -15.39 -0.88
N MET A 35 34.06 -14.59 0.03
CA MET A 35 33.29 -14.10 1.17
C MET A 35 32.12 -13.24 0.72
N MET A 36 32.33 -12.34 -0.25
CA MET A 36 31.25 -11.53 -0.83
C MET A 36 30.19 -12.40 -1.51
N ALA A 37 30.59 -13.39 -2.30
CA ALA A 37 29.68 -14.29 -3.01
C ALA A 37 28.84 -15.18 -2.06
N SER A 38 29.32 -15.45 -0.84
CA SER A 38 28.57 -16.20 0.17
C SER A 38 27.24 -15.55 0.55
N SER A 39 27.10 -14.24 0.32
CA SER A 39 25.85 -13.51 0.57
C SER A 39 24.65 -14.11 -0.18
N ARG A 40 24.85 -14.57 -1.40
CA ARG A 40 23.81 -15.23 -2.18
C ARG A 40 23.38 -16.57 -1.60
N LEU A 41 24.32 -17.36 -1.14
CA LEU A 41 24.03 -18.64 -0.47
C LEU A 41 23.26 -18.41 0.84
N PHE A 42 23.69 -17.47 1.66
CA PHE A 42 23.01 -17.15 2.91
C PHE A 42 21.60 -16.59 2.67
N ALA A 43 21.39 -15.79 1.64
CA ALA A 43 20.07 -15.32 1.24
C ALA A 43 19.13 -16.46 0.88
N TRP A 44 19.62 -17.44 0.12
CA TRP A 44 18.87 -18.64 -0.22
C TRP A 44 18.52 -19.48 1.01
N LEU A 45 19.50 -19.75 1.88
CA LEU A 45 19.31 -20.54 3.10
C LEU A 45 18.34 -19.84 4.07
N LEU A 46 18.44 -18.52 4.20
CA LEU A 46 17.53 -17.73 5.00
C LEU A 46 16.07 -17.87 4.52
N PHE A 47 15.86 -17.71 3.23
CA PHE A 47 14.53 -17.86 2.64
C PHE A 47 13.98 -19.27 2.82
N MET A 48 14.77 -20.31 2.57
CA MET A 48 14.34 -21.70 2.74
C MET A 48 13.97 -22.00 4.20
N SER A 49 14.73 -21.50 5.16
CA SER A 49 14.46 -21.70 6.59
C SER A 49 13.16 -21.02 7.02
N VAL A 50 12.96 -19.77 6.62
CA VAL A 50 11.75 -19.01 6.95
C VAL A 50 10.52 -19.59 6.24
N ALA A 51 10.66 -19.95 4.97
CA ALA A 51 9.57 -20.58 4.20
C ALA A 51 9.18 -21.92 4.81
N GLY A 52 10.15 -22.72 5.26
CA GLY A 52 9.88 -23.97 5.98
C GLY A 52 9.09 -23.73 7.27
N ALA A 53 9.50 -22.75 8.08
CA ALA A 53 8.78 -22.37 9.29
C ALA A 53 7.35 -21.90 9.00
N PHE A 54 7.17 -21.09 7.97
CA PHE A 54 5.86 -20.62 7.53
C PHE A 54 4.95 -21.77 7.11
N LEU A 55 5.45 -22.71 6.33
CA LEU A 55 4.68 -23.89 5.91
C LEU A 55 4.31 -24.80 7.10
N VAL A 56 5.16 -24.90 8.10
CA VAL A 56 4.84 -25.61 9.35
C VAL A 56 3.66 -24.95 10.05
N LEU A 57 3.61 -23.62 10.12
CA LEU A 57 2.50 -22.89 10.72
C LEU A 57 1.22 -23.05 9.90
N VAL A 58 1.30 -22.96 8.58
CA VAL A 58 0.14 -23.22 7.68
C VAL A 58 -0.40 -24.63 7.91
N ASN A 59 0.47 -25.63 8.00
CA ASN A 59 0.05 -27.01 8.28
C ASN A 59 -0.65 -27.12 9.64
N ALA A 60 -0.16 -26.46 10.67
CA ALA A 60 -0.79 -26.42 11.98
C ALA A 60 -2.23 -25.88 11.93
N PHE A 61 -2.48 -24.86 11.11
CA PHE A 61 -3.83 -24.36 10.88
C PHE A 61 -4.69 -25.33 10.08
N VAL A 62 -4.16 -25.92 9.02
CA VAL A 62 -4.92 -26.85 8.15
C VAL A 62 -5.39 -28.08 8.93
N VAL A 63 -4.54 -28.63 9.81
CA VAL A 63 -4.88 -29.81 10.63
C VAL A 63 -5.54 -29.46 11.97
N ASN A 64 -5.76 -28.17 12.26
CA ASN A 64 -6.30 -27.69 13.54
C ASN A 64 -5.52 -28.20 14.76
N ASP A 65 -4.22 -27.97 14.77
CA ASP A 65 -3.36 -28.29 15.92
C ASP A 65 -3.58 -27.26 17.05
N PHE A 66 -4.59 -27.49 17.88
CA PHE A 66 -4.94 -26.61 19.00
C PHE A 66 -3.97 -26.66 20.17
N THR A 67 -2.94 -27.51 20.11
CA THR A 67 -1.81 -27.44 21.04
C THR A 67 -0.91 -26.23 20.79
N VAL A 68 -1.00 -25.63 19.60
CA VAL A 68 -0.39 -24.34 19.27
C VAL A 68 -1.33 -23.23 19.71
N THR A 69 -0.88 -22.37 20.61
CA THR A 69 -1.70 -21.28 21.19
C THR A 69 -2.30 -20.38 20.10
N TYR A 70 -1.48 -20.03 19.11
CA TYR A 70 -1.87 -19.15 18.01
C TYR A 70 -2.99 -19.77 17.16
N VAL A 71 -2.91 -21.07 16.86
CA VAL A 71 -3.95 -21.78 16.11
C VAL A 71 -5.25 -21.87 16.91
N ALA A 72 -5.17 -22.23 18.18
CA ALA A 72 -6.35 -22.32 19.07
C ALA A 72 -7.06 -20.98 19.23
N SER A 73 -6.36 -19.88 19.13
CA SER A 73 -6.91 -18.52 19.26
C SER A 73 -7.53 -17.96 17.97
N ASN A 74 -7.24 -18.55 16.81
CA ASN A 74 -7.60 -17.97 15.51
C ASN A 74 -8.18 -18.96 14.51
N SER A 75 -8.54 -20.16 14.92
CA SER A 75 -9.12 -21.16 14.04
C SER A 75 -10.10 -22.08 14.79
N ASN A 76 -10.90 -22.77 14.02
CA ASN A 76 -11.95 -23.63 14.50
C ASN A 76 -12.16 -24.78 13.50
N THR A 77 -12.69 -25.93 13.94
CA THR A 77 -12.93 -27.07 13.07
C THR A 77 -13.97 -26.80 11.98
N GLN A 78 -14.90 -25.88 12.22
CA GLN A 78 -15.94 -25.50 11.25
C GLN A 78 -15.48 -24.43 10.25
N LEU A 79 -14.31 -23.82 10.44
CA LEU A 79 -13.77 -22.79 9.55
C LEU A 79 -13.37 -23.42 8.21
N PRO A 80 -13.82 -22.88 7.07
CA PRO A 80 -13.41 -23.37 5.74
C PRO A 80 -11.88 -23.39 5.58
N VAL A 81 -11.36 -24.37 4.84
CA VAL A 81 -9.91 -24.61 4.73
C VAL A 81 -9.14 -23.39 4.17
N TRP A 82 -9.71 -22.68 3.21
CA TRP A 82 -9.06 -21.47 2.66
C TRP A 82 -8.91 -20.35 3.69
N TYR A 83 -9.86 -20.22 4.62
CA TYR A 83 -9.74 -19.30 5.75
C TYR A 83 -8.83 -19.83 6.86
N ARG A 84 -8.70 -21.14 7.03
CA ARG A 84 -7.66 -21.71 7.91
C ARG A 84 -6.25 -21.37 7.41
N VAL A 85 -6.01 -21.50 6.12
CA VAL A 85 -4.74 -21.08 5.50
C VAL A 85 -4.52 -19.59 5.68
N ALA A 86 -5.51 -18.76 5.36
CA ALA A 86 -5.41 -17.31 5.49
C ALA A 86 -5.29 -16.85 6.96
N ALA A 87 -5.87 -17.58 7.91
CA ALA A 87 -5.76 -17.32 9.34
C ALA A 87 -4.30 -17.35 9.83
N THR A 88 -3.40 -18.02 9.10
CA THR A 88 -1.96 -18.02 9.40
C THR A 88 -1.41 -16.62 9.56
N TRP A 89 -1.87 -15.65 8.78
CA TRP A 89 -1.47 -14.24 8.87
C TRP A 89 -2.56 -13.31 9.39
N GLY A 90 -3.66 -13.85 9.89
CA GLY A 90 -4.82 -13.08 10.35
C GLY A 90 -4.65 -12.37 11.70
N ALA A 91 -3.59 -12.65 12.44
CA ALA A 91 -3.31 -12.04 13.72
C ALA A 91 -1.81 -11.75 13.90
N HIS A 92 -1.42 -11.26 15.06
CA HIS A 92 -0.11 -10.66 15.29
C HIS A 92 1.08 -11.55 14.93
N GLU A 93 1.18 -12.73 15.55
CA GLU A 93 2.36 -13.59 15.43
C GLU A 93 2.59 -14.08 14.00
N GLY A 94 1.52 -14.57 13.37
CA GLY A 94 1.60 -15.09 12.01
C GLY A 94 1.75 -14.01 10.95
N SER A 95 1.19 -12.82 11.17
CA SER A 95 1.39 -11.69 10.26
C SER A 95 2.83 -11.19 10.26
N LEU A 96 3.52 -11.25 11.41
CA LEU A 96 4.95 -10.97 11.48
C LEU A 96 5.79 -12.06 10.83
N LEU A 97 5.40 -13.31 10.95
CA LEU A 97 6.07 -14.38 10.23
C LEU A 97 5.91 -14.22 8.71
N LEU A 98 4.74 -13.79 8.24
CA LEU A 98 4.54 -13.40 6.84
C LEU A 98 5.46 -12.24 6.45
N TRP A 99 5.60 -11.23 7.30
CA TRP A 99 6.49 -10.10 7.09
C TRP A 99 7.94 -10.56 6.88
N VAL A 100 8.44 -11.46 7.74
CA VAL A 100 9.80 -12.01 7.63
C VAL A 100 9.93 -12.94 6.44
N LEU A 101 8.91 -13.72 6.11
CA LEU A 101 8.88 -14.53 4.89
C LEU A 101 9.08 -13.67 3.65
N LEU A 102 8.35 -12.58 3.54
CA LEU A 102 8.45 -11.66 2.41
C LEU A 102 9.79 -10.91 2.41
N MET A 103 10.31 -10.53 3.58
CA MET A 103 11.64 -9.95 3.71
C MET A 103 12.73 -10.89 3.21
N SER A 104 12.70 -12.15 3.63
CA SER A 104 13.62 -13.18 3.14
C SER A 104 13.41 -13.50 1.65
N GLY A 105 12.19 -13.43 1.18
CA GLY A 105 11.84 -13.57 -0.24
C GLY A 105 12.43 -12.46 -1.10
N TRP A 106 12.34 -11.20 -0.68
CA TRP A 106 13.00 -10.08 -1.35
C TRP A 106 14.53 -10.21 -1.32
N THR A 107 15.08 -10.65 -0.20
CA THR A 107 16.52 -10.93 -0.07
C THR A 107 16.97 -11.98 -1.07
N PHE A 108 16.23 -13.06 -1.19
CA PHE A 108 16.48 -14.12 -2.16
C PHE A 108 16.31 -13.62 -3.60
N ALA A 109 15.30 -12.82 -3.90
CA ALA A 109 15.08 -12.23 -5.23
C ALA A 109 16.26 -11.33 -5.63
N VAL A 110 16.76 -10.50 -4.73
CA VAL A 110 17.97 -9.68 -4.97
C VAL A 110 19.17 -10.59 -5.27
N ALA A 111 19.34 -11.67 -4.51
CA ALA A 111 20.44 -12.61 -4.74
C ALA A 111 20.38 -13.24 -6.14
N ILE A 112 19.18 -13.61 -6.61
CA ILE A 112 18.99 -14.23 -7.95
C ILE A 112 19.17 -13.22 -9.07
N PHE A 113 18.50 -12.05 -8.98
CA PHE A 113 18.43 -11.08 -10.06
C PHE A 113 19.55 -10.03 -10.04
N SER A 114 20.58 -10.23 -9.23
CA SER A 114 21.70 -9.30 -9.06
C SER A 114 22.97 -9.70 -9.83
N GLN A 115 22.87 -10.59 -10.82
CA GLN A 115 24.05 -11.09 -11.56
C GLN A 115 24.79 -10.00 -12.35
N ARG A 116 24.11 -8.91 -12.67
CA ARG A 116 24.66 -7.77 -13.42
C ARG A 116 25.19 -6.64 -12.53
N ILE A 117 24.98 -6.75 -11.22
CA ILE A 117 25.40 -5.79 -10.22
C ILE A 117 26.78 -6.20 -9.70
N PRO A 118 27.72 -5.24 -9.49
CA PRO A 118 29.00 -5.54 -8.89
C PRO A 118 28.89 -6.28 -7.57
N LEU A 119 29.75 -7.27 -7.34
CA LEU A 119 29.64 -8.19 -6.22
C LEU A 119 29.77 -7.49 -4.86
N ASP A 120 30.59 -6.46 -4.76
CA ASP A 120 30.74 -5.66 -3.53
C ASP A 120 29.44 -4.92 -3.15
N ILE A 121 28.70 -4.43 -4.15
CA ILE A 121 27.38 -3.81 -3.92
C ILE A 121 26.37 -4.85 -3.47
N VAL A 122 26.31 -5.99 -4.15
CA VAL A 122 25.40 -7.11 -3.78
C VAL A 122 25.65 -7.57 -2.35
N ALA A 123 26.91 -7.75 -1.98
CA ALA A 123 27.28 -8.16 -0.63
C ALA A 123 26.81 -7.15 0.43
N ARG A 124 26.98 -5.85 0.16
CA ARG A 124 26.49 -4.80 1.07
C ARG A 124 24.96 -4.78 1.16
N VAL A 125 24.26 -4.82 0.04
CA VAL A 125 22.80 -4.81 0.01
C VAL A 125 22.22 -6.00 0.76
N LEU A 126 22.70 -7.20 0.48
CA LEU A 126 22.22 -8.42 1.14
C LEU A 126 22.56 -8.44 2.64
N ALA A 127 23.72 -7.92 3.02
CA ALA A 127 24.08 -7.82 4.44
C ALA A 127 23.16 -6.85 5.20
N ILE A 128 22.81 -5.71 4.62
CA ILE A 128 21.87 -4.76 5.23
C ILE A 128 20.48 -5.40 5.36
N MET A 129 20.02 -6.12 4.36
CA MET A 129 18.75 -6.86 4.42
C MET A 129 18.80 -7.96 5.50
N GLY A 130 19.93 -8.61 5.65
CA GLY A 130 20.19 -9.57 6.73
C GLY A 130 20.09 -8.94 8.12
N MET A 131 20.63 -7.75 8.32
CA MET A 131 20.55 -7.02 9.59
C MET A 131 19.10 -6.67 9.96
N VAL A 132 18.30 -6.23 9.00
CA VAL A 132 16.87 -5.99 9.22
C VAL A 132 16.15 -7.29 9.59
N SER A 133 16.46 -8.38 8.90
CA SER A 133 15.90 -9.72 9.20
C SER A 133 16.27 -10.19 10.60
N VAL A 134 17.48 -9.94 11.08
CA VAL A 134 17.90 -10.24 12.46
C VAL A 134 16.98 -9.57 13.47
N GLY A 135 16.69 -8.28 13.31
CA GLY A 135 15.82 -7.55 14.20
C GLY A 135 14.42 -8.14 14.29
N PHE A 136 13.81 -8.46 13.15
CA PHE A 136 12.48 -9.07 13.11
C PHE A 136 12.44 -10.51 13.60
N LEU A 137 13.47 -11.30 13.31
CA LEU A 137 13.58 -12.68 13.82
C LEU A 137 13.74 -12.71 15.34
N LEU A 138 14.54 -11.82 15.92
CA LEU A 138 14.62 -11.64 17.36
C LEU A 138 13.29 -11.26 17.98
N PHE A 139 12.57 -10.36 17.33
CA PHE A 139 11.23 -9.94 17.78
C PHE A 139 10.25 -11.13 17.80
N ILE A 140 10.22 -11.94 16.74
CA ILE A 140 9.36 -13.13 16.65
C ILE A 140 9.73 -14.14 17.71
N LEU A 141 11.01 -14.49 17.84
CA LEU A 141 11.45 -15.52 18.75
C LEU A 141 11.26 -15.18 20.23
N PHE A 142 11.45 -13.93 20.61
CA PHE A 142 11.42 -13.51 22.02
C PHE A 142 10.11 -12.88 22.49
N THR A 143 9.32 -12.27 21.58
CA THR A 143 8.10 -11.56 22.00
C THR A 143 6.81 -12.06 21.32
N SER A 144 6.92 -12.75 20.20
CA SER A 144 5.77 -13.04 19.34
C SER A 144 5.90 -14.37 18.62
N ASN A 145 6.28 -15.42 19.34
CA ASN A 145 6.53 -16.74 18.76
C ASN A 145 5.21 -17.42 18.35
N PRO A 146 5.00 -17.68 17.05
CA PRO A 146 3.78 -18.34 16.57
C PRO A 146 3.71 -19.83 16.92
N PHE A 147 4.81 -20.43 17.36
CA PHE A 147 4.89 -21.86 17.71
C PHE A 147 4.78 -22.13 19.22
N SER A 148 4.40 -21.13 20.02
CA SER A 148 4.13 -21.33 21.45
C SER A 148 3.03 -22.35 21.67
N ARG A 149 3.23 -23.25 22.64
CA ARG A 149 2.36 -24.39 22.92
C ARG A 149 1.53 -24.17 24.19
N THR A 150 0.31 -24.69 24.20
CA THR A 150 -0.59 -24.77 25.36
C THR A 150 -0.59 -26.18 25.97
N LEU A 151 0.59 -26.68 26.33
CA LEU A 151 0.72 -27.99 26.91
C LEU A 151 0.90 -27.90 28.44
N PRO A 152 0.45 -28.91 29.22
CA PRO A 152 -0.21 -30.14 28.80
C PRO A 152 -1.70 -30.01 28.47
N ASN A 153 -2.33 -28.91 28.88
CA ASN A 153 -3.76 -28.71 28.72
C ASN A 153 -4.03 -27.83 27.49
N PHE A 154 -4.73 -28.36 26.51
CA PHE A 154 -5.10 -27.64 25.30
C PHE A 154 -6.62 -27.76 25.07
N PRO A 155 -7.25 -26.75 24.40
CA PRO A 155 -8.68 -26.81 24.11
C PRO A 155 -8.99 -27.89 23.08
N ILE A 156 -10.17 -28.53 23.23
CA ILE A 156 -10.67 -29.50 22.27
C ILE A 156 -11.11 -28.79 20.98
N GLU A 157 -11.62 -27.57 21.11
CA GLU A 157 -12.06 -26.73 20.00
C GLU A 157 -11.39 -25.35 20.12
N GLY A 158 -10.98 -24.79 18.99
CA GLY A 158 -10.41 -23.47 18.93
C GLY A 158 -11.46 -22.36 18.89
N ARG A 159 -11.02 -21.14 19.16
CA ARG A 159 -11.80 -19.94 18.88
C ARG A 159 -11.91 -19.76 17.38
N ASP A 160 -13.04 -19.24 16.93
CA ASP A 160 -13.20 -18.95 15.51
C ASP A 160 -12.29 -17.80 15.09
N LEU A 161 -11.93 -17.75 13.80
CA LEU A 161 -11.32 -16.58 13.22
C LEU A 161 -12.26 -15.38 13.37
N ASN A 162 -11.71 -14.22 13.64
CA ASN A 162 -12.51 -12.98 13.69
C ASN A 162 -13.44 -12.92 12.44
N PRO A 163 -14.75 -12.82 12.63
CA PRO A 163 -15.70 -12.82 11.51
C PRO A 163 -15.43 -11.77 10.44
N LEU A 164 -14.92 -10.61 10.82
CA LEU A 164 -14.49 -9.54 9.90
C LEU A 164 -13.43 -10.03 8.91
N LEU A 165 -12.61 -10.99 9.31
CA LEU A 165 -11.53 -11.56 8.51
C LEU A 165 -11.95 -12.77 7.67
N GLN A 166 -13.17 -13.27 7.84
CA GLN A 166 -13.71 -14.39 7.06
C GLN A 166 -14.23 -13.90 5.71
N ASP A 167 -13.32 -13.39 4.92
CA ASP A 167 -13.58 -12.77 3.62
C ASP A 167 -12.38 -12.99 2.68
N PRO A 168 -12.59 -13.09 1.35
CA PRO A 168 -11.50 -13.16 0.38
C PRO A 168 -10.45 -12.04 0.51
N GLY A 169 -10.83 -10.89 1.06
CA GLY A 169 -9.93 -9.79 1.36
C GLY A 169 -8.75 -10.19 2.24
N LEU A 170 -8.97 -11.05 3.24
CA LEU A 170 -7.90 -11.58 4.08
C LEU A 170 -6.89 -12.43 3.29
N ILE A 171 -7.34 -13.14 2.26
CA ILE A 171 -6.47 -14.00 1.45
C ILE A 171 -5.49 -13.16 0.64
N PHE A 172 -5.94 -12.06 0.05
CA PHE A 172 -5.18 -11.31 -0.96
C PHE A 172 -4.58 -9.99 -0.46
N HIS A 173 -5.34 -9.22 0.34
CA HIS A 173 -4.91 -7.87 0.73
C HIS A 173 -3.64 -7.85 1.60
N PRO A 174 -3.55 -8.57 2.74
CA PRO A 174 -2.37 -8.50 3.58
C PRO A 174 -1.08 -8.97 2.87
N PRO A 175 -1.08 -10.08 2.09
CA PRO A 175 0.11 -10.45 1.35
C PRO A 175 0.57 -9.42 0.32
N LEU A 176 -0.34 -8.82 -0.43
CA LEU A 176 -0.01 -7.78 -1.42
C LEU A 176 0.53 -6.51 -0.74
N LEU A 177 -0.12 -6.06 0.33
CA LEU A 177 0.30 -4.89 1.09
C LEU A 177 1.69 -5.09 1.67
N TYR A 178 1.94 -6.22 2.31
CA TYR A 178 3.24 -6.53 2.91
C TYR A 178 4.34 -6.72 1.87
N MET A 179 4.02 -7.27 0.70
CA MET A 179 4.97 -7.36 -0.41
C MET A 179 5.54 -5.99 -0.78
N GLY A 180 4.67 -4.99 -0.89
CA GLY A 180 5.10 -3.62 -1.15
C GLY A 180 5.79 -2.96 0.03
N TYR A 181 5.19 -3.11 1.20
CA TYR A 181 5.67 -2.53 2.45
C TYR A 181 7.10 -2.98 2.78
N VAL A 182 7.31 -4.29 2.77
CA VAL A 182 8.63 -4.91 2.99
C VAL A 182 9.58 -4.66 1.82
N GLY A 183 9.04 -4.56 0.60
CA GLY A 183 9.83 -4.34 -0.61
C GLY A 183 10.63 -3.04 -0.62
N PHE A 184 10.21 -2.00 0.12
CA PHE A 184 10.99 -0.78 0.29
C PHE A 184 12.26 -0.97 1.10
N SER A 185 12.43 -2.08 1.81
CA SER A 185 13.70 -2.46 2.43
C SER A 185 14.81 -2.66 1.42
N VAL A 186 14.51 -3.05 0.19
CA VAL A 186 15.48 -3.19 -0.90
C VAL A 186 16.03 -1.84 -1.31
N ALA A 187 15.17 -0.86 -1.56
CA ALA A 187 15.56 0.51 -1.87
C ALA A 187 16.40 1.12 -0.72
N PHE A 188 15.97 0.88 0.51
CA PHE A 188 16.71 1.26 1.71
C PHE A 188 18.11 0.62 1.75
N ALA A 189 18.22 -0.68 1.50
CA ALA A 189 19.49 -1.40 1.50
C ALA A 189 20.44 -0.87 0.41
N PHE A 190 19.93 -0.56 -0.78
CA PHE A 190 20.73 0.10 -1.82
C PHE A 190 21.20 1.49 -1.39
N ALA A 191 20.36 2.28 -0.73
CA ALA A 191 20.73 3.59 -0.22
C ALA A 191 21.85 3.51 0.82
N ILE A 192 21.74 2.59 1.78
CA ILE A 192 22.78 2.37 2.79
C ILE A 192 24.08 1.86 2.14
N ALA A 193 23.98 0.95 1.18
CA ALA A 193 25.15 0.49 0.42
C ALA A 193 25.81 1.62 -0.36
N SER A 194 25.05 2.56 -0.92
CA SER A 194 25.57 3.78 -1.54
C SER A 194 26.36 4.65 -0.57
N LEU A 195 25.83 4.85 0.63
CA LEU A 195 26.51 5.63 1.68
C LEU A 195 27.78 4.94 2.16
N LEU A 196 27.76 3.62 2.34
CA LEU A 196 28.91 2.83 2.76
C LEU A 196 30.02 2.82 1.70
N SER A 197 29.67 2.76 0.42
CA SER A 197 30.64 2.79 -0.69
C SER A 197 31.07 4.20 -1.07
N GLY A 198 30.31 5.22 -0.69
CA GLY A 198 30.53 6.61 -1.08
C GLY A 198 30.18 6.93 -2.54
N ARG A 199 29.41 6.04 -3.20
CA ARG A 199 29.04 6.18 -4.62
C ARG A 199 27.53 6.12 -4.82
N LEU A 200 27.01 7.09 -5.55
CA LEU A 200 25.68 7.06 -6.13
C LEU A 200 25.77 7.71 -7.51
N ASP A 201 25.85 6.91 -8.54
CA ASP A 201 25.86 7.33 -9.94
C ASP A 201 24.55 6.91 -10.65
N SER A 202 24.44 7.22 -11.93
CA SER A 202 23.28 6.84 -12.74
C SER A 202 23.08 5.32 -12.83
N THR A 203 24.17 4.55 -12.82
CA THR A 203 24.15 3.09 -12.82
C THR A 203 23.53 2.54 -11.54
N TYR A 204 23.90 3.09 -10.41
CA TYR A 204 23.39 2.70 -9.10
C TYR A 204 21.88 2.98 -8.97
N ALA A 205 21.46 4.17 -9.42
CA ALA A 205 20.04 4.52 -9.50
C ALA A 205 19.27 3.56 -10.42
N ARG A 206 19.87 3.17 -11.53
CA ARG A 206 19.31 2.20 -12.46
C ARG A 206 19.14 0.80 -11.84
N PHE A 207 20.07 0.36 -10.99
CA PHE A 207 19.92 -0.90 -10.27
C PHE A 207 18.80 -0.86 -9.22
N THR A 208 18.63 0.27 -8.54
CA THR A 208 17.63 0.44 -7.49
C THR A 208 16.21 0.59 -8.04
N ARG A 209 16.06 1.21 -9.19
CA ARG A 209 14.75 1.62 -9.72
C ARG A 209 13.78 0.46 -9.94
N PRO A 210 14.15 -0.69 -10.53
CA PRO A 210 13.22 -1.82 -10.72
C PRO A 210 12.67 -2.35 -9.39
N TRP A 211 13.49 -2.43 -8.37
CA TRP A 211 13.09 -2.89 -7.04
C TRP A 211 12.11 -1.93 -6.38
N THR A 212 12.36 -0.64 -6.50
CA THR A 212 11.45 0.40 -6.00
C THR A 212 10.11 0.37 -6.74
N LEU A 213 10.12 0.19 -8.06
CA LEU A 213 8.91 0.03 -8.88
C LEU A 213 8.11 -1.19 -8.45
N ALA A 214 8.76 -2.34 -8.25
CA ALA A 214 8.10 -3.57 -7.82
C ALA A 214 7.43 -3.39 -6.45
N ALA A 215 8.13 -2.81 -5.48
CA ALA A 215 7.58 -2.50 -4.17
C ALA A 215 6.38 -1.54 -4.26
N TRP A 216 6.49 -0.50 -5.07
CA TRP A 216 5.42 0.47 -5.28
C TRP A 216 4.17 -0.15 -5.94
N ILE A 217 4.35 -1.04 -6.90
CA ILE A 217 3.26 -1.78 -7.55
C ILE A 217 2.48 -2.61 -6.52
N PHE A 218 3.17 -3.40 -5.72
CA PHE A 218 2.54 -4.23 -4.70
C PHE A 218 1.85 -3.39 -3.62
N LEU A 219 2.47 -2.30 -3.18
CA LEU A 219 1.85 -1.40 -2.21
C LEU A 219 0.60 -0.73 -2.78
N THR A 220 0.63 -0.29 -4.03
CA THR A 220 -0.53 0.27 -4.73
C THR A 220 -1.67 -0.73 -4.81
N LEU A 221 -1.40 -1.96 -5.22
CA LEU A 221 -2.40 -3.04 -5.27
C LEU A 221 -2.94 -3.37 -3.88
N GLY A 222 -2.09 -3.43 -2.87
CA GLY A 222 -2.49 -3.68 -1.49
C GLY A 222 -3.41 -2.58 -0.94
N ILE A 223 -3.09 -1.32 -1.19
CA ILE A 223 -3.91 -0.16 -0.78
C ILE A 223 -5.26 -0.17 -1.51
N VAL A 224 -5.27 -0.39 -2.81
CA VAL A 224 -6.50 -0.47 -3.62
C VAL A 224 -7.43 -1.56 -3.09
N LEU A 225 -6.89 -2.75 -2.88
CA LEU A 225 -7.66 -3.89 -2.42
C LEU A 225 -8.16 -3.70 -0.99
N GLY A 226 -7.36 -3.10 -0.11
CA GLY A 226 -7.76 -2.78 1.26
C GLY A 226 -8.85 -1.70 1.31
N SER A 227 -8.75 -0.68 0.48
CA SER A 227 -9.79 0.36 0.35
C SER A 227 -11.12 -0.23 -0.13
N ALA A 228 -11.08 -1.09 -1.15
CA ALA A 228 -12.28 -1.79 -1.63
C ALA A 228 -12.87 -2.72 -0.56
N TRP A 229 -12.04 -3.44 0.16
CA TRP A 229 -12.48 -4.31 1.26
C TRP A 229 -13.14 -3.52 2.39
N ALA A 230 -12.56 -2.41 2.81
CA ALA A 230 -13.19 -1.53 3.79
C ALA A 230 -14.56 -1.00 3.33
N TYR A 231 -14.71 -0.71 2.06
CA TYR A 231 -15.97 -0.27 1.48
C TYR A 231 -17.06 -1.35 1.53
N TYR A 232 -16.79 -2.56 1.03
CA TYR A 232 -17.86 -3.58 0.98
C TYR A 232 -18.08 -4.29 2.32
N GLU A 233 -17.07 -4.41 3.17
CA GLU A 233 -17.16 -5.12 4.45
C GLU A 233 -17.60 -4.21 5.60
N LEU A 234 -17.07 -3.02 5.70
CA LEU A 234 -17.36 -2.07 6.78
C LEU A 234 -18.38 -1.00 6.40
N GLY A 235 -18.71 -0.88 5.13
CA GLY A 235 -19.58 0.17 4.63
C GLY A 235 -18.96 1.57 4.72
N TRP A 236 -17.62 1.66 4.79
CA TRP A 236 -16.92 2.93 4.79
C TRP A 236 -17.06 3.59 3.43
N GLY A 237 -17.77 4.72 3.41
CA GLY A 237 -18.26 5.29 2.18
C GLY A 237 -17.37 6.29 1.47
N GLY A 238 -16.22 6.63 2.03
CA GLY A 238 -15.28 7.59 1.48
C GLY A 238 -14.22 6.98 0.59
N TRP A 239 -13.44 7.85 -0.07
CA TRP A 239 -12.28 7.41 -0.83
C TRP A 239 -11.15 6.95 0.09
N TRP A 240 -11.06 7.52 1.29
CA TRP A 240 -10.10 7.20 2.33
C TRP A 240 -10.69 7.60 3.68
N PHE A 241 -10.67 6.69 4.63
CA PHE A 241 -11.29 6.94 5.93
C PHE A 241 -10.36 7.64 6.92
N TRP A 242 -9.08 7.76 6.57
CA TRP A 242 -8.05 8.38 7.42
C TRP A 242 -7.86 7.67 8.77
N ASP A 243 -8.16 6.37 8.81
CA ASP A 243 -7.80 5.53 9.95
C ASP A 243 -6.26 5.53 10.12
N PRO A 244 -5.75 5.59 11.37
CA PRO A 244 -4.29 5.62 11.61
C PRO A 244 -3.50 4.49 10.95
N VAL A 245 -4.07 3.30 10.86
CA VAL A 245 -3.41 2.15 10.21
C VAL A 245 -3.45 2.27 8.68
N GLU A 246 -4.55 2.77 8.11
CA GLU A 246 -4.59 3.12 6.69
C GLU A 246 -3.54 4.18 6.35
N ASN A 247 -3.45 5.23 7.16
CA ASN A 247 -2.47 6.30 7.00
C ASN A 247 -1.03 5.75 7.06
N ALA A 248 -0.77 4.75 7.90
CA ALA A 248 0.52 4.09 8.00
C ALA A 248 0.96 3.41 6.70
N SER A 249 0.02 2.96 5.87
CA SER A 249 0.31 2.42 4.53
C SER A 249 0.44 3.51 3.45
N PHE A 250 -0.30 4.59 3.60
CA PHE A 250 -0.36 5.68 2.64
C PHE A 250 0.91 6.56 2.65
N MET A 251 1.49 6.79 3.82
CA MET A 251 2.72 7.59 3.95
C MET A 251 3.90 7.00 3.16
N PRO A 252 4.23 5.71 3.28
CA PRO A 252 5.27 5.10 2.44
C PRO A 252 4.95 5.15 0.96
N TRP A 253 3.69 5.08 0.58
CA TRP A 253 3.26 5.20 -0.82
C TRP A 253 3.55 6.60 -1.39
N LEU A 254 3.27 7.66 -0.63
CA LEU A 254 3.58 9.03 -1.01
C LEU A 254 5.09 9.24 -1.19
N VAL A 255 5.88 8.83 -0.23
CA VAL A 255 7.34 8.94 -0.29
C VAL A 255 7.93 8.00 -1.34
N GLY A 256 7.40 6.80 -1.49
CA GLY A 256 7.78 5.87 -2.55
C GLY A 256 7.53 6.42 -3.95
N THR A 257 6.42 7.13 -4.14
CA THR A 257 6.13 7.84 -5.40
C THR A 257 7.16 8.94 -5.67
N ALA A 258 7.50 9.72 -4.65
CA ALA A 258 8.57 10.72 -4.74
C ALA A 258 9.93 10.07 -5.04
N LEU A 259 10.24 8.96 -4.40
CA LEU A 259 11.46 8.19 -4.62
C LEU A 259 11.60 7.68 -6.06
N MET A 260 10.53 7.15 -6.64
CA MET A 260 10.54 6.69 -8.04
C MET A 260 10.92 7.82 -8.99
N HIS A 261 10.35 8.99 -8.81
CA HIS A 261 10.64 10.16 -9.65
C HIS A 261 12.05 10.70 -9.40
N SER A 262 12.51 10.72 -8.16
CA SER A 262 13.88 11.12 -7.81
C SER A 262 14.91 10.15 -8.38
N LEU A 263 14.66 8.84 -8.34
CA LEU A 263 15.52 7.83 -8.98
C LEU A 263 15.58 8.04 -10.50
N ALA A 264 14.48 8.40 -11.14
CA ALA A 264 14.47 8.71 -12.56
C ALA A 264 15.36 9.91 -12.89
N VAL A 265 15.34 10.96 -12.07
CA VAL A 265 16.23 12.12 -12.24
C VAL A 265 17.69 11.74 -12.01
N THR A 266 17.99 10.96 -10.99
CA THR A 266 19.36 10.50 -10.69
C THR A 266 19.88 9.60 -11.82
N GLU A 267 19.04 8.71 -12.36
CA GLU A 267 19.41 7.84 -13.48
C GLU A 267 19.69 8.64 -14.77
N GLN A 268 18.85 9.63 -15.08
CA GLN A 268 18.91 10.37 -16.35
C GLN A 268 19.87 11.55 -16.33
N ARG A 269 20.05 12.17 -15.17
CA ARG A 269 20.75 13.46 -15.03
C ARG A 269 21.83 13.49 -13.97
N ALA A 270 22.05 12.38 -13.25
CA ALA A 270 22.97 12.29 -12.11
C ALA A 270 22.75 13.40 -11.05
N SER A 271 21.49 13.80 -10.89
CA SER A 271 21.05 14.89 -10.01
C SER A 271 20.19 14.34 -8.86
N PHE A 272 19.94 15.15 -7.84
CA PHE A 272 19.13 14.81 -6.65
C PHE A 272 19.66 13.63 -5.82
N LYS A 273 20.95 13.37 -5.85
CA LYS A 273 21.54 12.19 -5.20
C LYS A 273 21.25 12.12 -3.70
N ALA A 274 21.52 13.18 -2.96
CA ALA A 274 21.25 13.24 -1.53
C ALA A 274 19.75 13.13 -1.23
N TRP A 275 18.92 13.79 -2.02
CA TRP A 275 17.46 13.75 -1.91
C TRP A 275 16.93 12.33 -2.14
N THR A 276 17.43 11.64 -3.16
CA THR A 276 17.09 10.24 -3.46
C THR A 276 17.44 9.31 -2.30
N LEU A 277 18.61 9.46 -1.70
CA LEU A 277 19.00 8.67 -0.53
C LEU A 277 18.09 8.92 0.67
N LEU A 278 17.78 10.17 0.96
CA LEU A 278 16.86 10.51 2.06
C LEU A 278 15.46 9.97 1.82
N LEU A 279 14.96 10.01 0.59
CA LEU A 279 13.64 9.44 0.25
C LEU A 279 13.62 7.91 0.43
N ALA A 280 14.69 7.22 0.03
CA ALA A 280 14.80 5.76 0.22
C ALA A 280 14.84 5.38 1.70
N ILE A 281 15.62 6.10 2.50
CA ILE A 281 15.67 5.92 3.96
C ILE A 281 14.29 6.22 4.57
N SER A 282 13.66 7.31 4.18
CA SER A 282 12.35 7.73 4.69
C SER A 282 11.24 6.74 4.34
N ALA A 283 11.22 6.19 3.14
CA ALA A 283 10.20 5.22 2.71
C ALA A 283 10.19 3.99 3.62
N PHE A 284 11.35 3.40 3.86
CA PHE A 284 11.45 2.24 4.75
C PHE A 284 11.26 2.61 6.23
N SER A 285 11.73 3.77 6.65
CA SER A 285 11.51 4.29 8.00
C SER A 285 10.02 4.44 8.32
N LEU A 286 9.22 4.90 7.36
CA LEU A 286 7.77 4.98 7.50
C LEU A 286 7.12 3.59 7.54
N CYS A 287 7.67 2.60 6.84
CA CYS A 287 7.22 1.21 6.94
C CYS A 287 7.49 0.65 8.35
N LEU A 288 8.63 0.94 8.95
CA LEU A 288 8.94 0.55 10.34
C LEU A 288 8.04 1.28 11.33
N LEU A 289 7.81 2.57 11.13
CA LEU A 289 6.87 3.35 11.96
C LEU A 289 5.46 2.76 11.90
N GLY A 290 4.97 2.42 10.72
CA GLY A 290 3.68 1.78 10.57
C GLY A 290 3.61 0.42 11.28
N THR A 291 4.66 -0.37 11.19
CA THR A 291 4.77 -1.64 11.94
C THR A 291 4.70 -1.40 13.45
N PHE A 292 5.41 -0.39 13.96
CA PHE A 292 5.32 0.02 15.36
C PHE A 292 3.89 0.42 15.75
N LEU A 293 3.25 1.30 15.00
CA LEU A 293 1.92 1.80 15.30
C LEU A 293 0.87 0.68 15.36
N VAL A 294 0.94 -0.28 14.44
CA VAL A 294 0.01 -1.41 14.39
C VAL A 294 0.26 -2.42 15.52
N ARG A 295 1.55 -2.69 15.85
CA ARG A 295 1.95 -3.79 16.75
C ARG A 295 2.07 -3.37 18.21
N SER A 296 2.23 -2.10 18.51
CA SER A 296 2.40 -1.59 19.87
C SER A 296 1.11 -1.49 20.66
N GLY A 297 -0.04 -1.52 19.99
CA GLY A 297 -1.34 -1.27 20.62
C GLY A 297 -1.55 0.18 21.09
N VAL A 298 -0.74 1.13 20.62
CA VAL A 298 -0.84 2.54 20.98
C VAL A 298 -2.01 3.23 20.28
N LEU A 299 -2.45 2.68 19.15
CA LEU A 299 -3.53 3.21 18.35
C LEU A 299 -4.84 2.46 18.58
N VAL A 300 -5.93 3.21 18.53
CA VAL A 300 -7.28 2.65 18.43
C VAL A 300 -7.66 2.57 16.96
N SER A 301 -7.77 1.35 16.44
CA SER A 301 -8.13 1.08 15.04
C SER A 301 -8.72 -0.33 14.94
N VAL A 302 -9.58 -0.56 13.95
CA VAL A 302 -10.09 -1.91 13.61
C VAL A 302 -8.97 -2.85 13.12
N HIS A 303 -7.83 -2.29 12.72
CA HIS A 303 -6.64 -3.02 12.24
C HIS A 303 -5.59 -3.24 13.34
N ALA A 304 -5.74 -2.64 14.50
CA ALA A 304 -4.76 -2.72 15.56
C ALA A 304 -4.85 -4.06 16.30
N PHE A 305 -3.70 -4.61 16.69
CA PHE A 305 -3.61 -5.79 17.53
C PHE A 305 -3.67 -5.42 19.02
N ALA A 306 -3.88 -6.43 19.88
CA ALA A 306 -3.92 -6.23 21.32
C ALA A 306 -2.66 -5.54 21.84
N SER A 307 -2.83 -4.65 22.81
CA SER A 307 -1.74 -3.91 23.44
C SER A 307 -0.82 -4.85 24.22
N ASP A 308 0.48 -4.76 23.94
CA ASP A 308 1.54 -5.42 24.70
C ASP A 308 2.75 -4.49 24.80
N PRO A 309 3.05 -3.95 26.00
CA PRO A 309 4.16 -3.02 26.19
C PRO A 309 5.52 -3.57 25.80
N ALA A 310 5.77 -4.87 26.02
CA ALA A 310 7.05 -5.50 25.66
C ALA A 310 7.26 -5.51 24.14
N ARG A 311 6.22 -5.83 23.37
CA ARG A 311 6.24 -5.79 21.92
C ARG A 311 6.47 -4.37 21.40
N GLY A 312 5.77 -3.40 21.97
CA GLY A 312 5.90 -1.99 21.59
C GLY A 312 7.31 -1.45 21.84
N MET A 313 7.88 -1.72 23.00
CA MET A 313 9.24 -1.29 23.34
C MET A 313 10.31 -1.92 22.48
N PHE A 314 10.18 -3.19 22.14
CA PHE A 314 11.12 -3.86 21.25
C PHE A 314 11.14 -3.23 19.85
N ILE A 315 9.98 -3.06 19.24
CA ILE A 315 9.87 -2.45 17.89
C ILE A 315 10.34 -1.00 17.93
N LEU A 316 10.03 -0.24 18.98
CA LEU A 316 10.49 1.14 19.15
C LEU A 316 12.01 1.21 19.19
N ALA A 317 12.66 0.36 19.99
CA ALA A 317 14.12 0.30 20.05
C ALA A 317 14.74 -0.07 18.70
N PHE A 318 14.17 -1.06 18.03
CA PHE A 318 14.62 -1.46 16.69
C PHE A 318 14.45 -0.35 15.66
N MET A 319 13.31 0.34 15.66
CA MET A 319 13.04 1.48 14.79
C MET A 319 14.03 2.62 15.03
N VAL A 320 14.28 2.97 16.28
CA VAL A 320 15.27 4.01 16.65
C VAL A 320 16.67 3.63 16.17
N LEU A 321 17.06 2.38 16.34
CA LEU A 321 18.36 1.89 15.88
C LEU A 321 18.51 1.98 14.35
N VAL A 322 17.53 1.52 13.60
CA VAL A 322 17.56 1.52 12.13
C VAL A 322 17.48 2.93 11.58
N ILE A 323 16.51 3.73 12.00
CA ILE A 323 16.30 5.09 11.51
C ILE A 323 17.43 6.00 11.97
N GLY A 324 17.77 5.96 13.25
CA GLY A 324 18.85 6.77 13.84
C GLY A 324 20.20 6.42 13.22
N GLY A 325 20.53 5.14 13.10
CA GLY A 325 21.75 4.67 12.45
C GLY A 325 21.86 5.09 10.98
N SER A 326 20.76 5.02 10.24
CA SER A 326 20.68 5.43 8.83
C SER A 326 20.89 6.95 8.66
N LEU A 327 20.25 7.75 9.50
CA LEU A 327 20.38 9.21 9.45
C LEU A 327 21.77 9.66 9.90
N LEU A 328 22.36 9.01 10.91
CA LEU A 328 23.74 9.27 11.33
C LEU A 328 24.73 8.93 10.20
N LEU A 329 24.53 7.80 9.54
CA LEU A 329 25.36 7.42 8.38
C LEU A 329 25.21 8.43 7.24
N PHE A 330 24.00 8.90 6.97
CA PHE A 330 23.76 9.95 5.98
C PHE A 330 24.47 11.25 6.37
N ALA A 331 24.38 11.67 7.62
CA ALA A 331 25.08 12.87 8.12
C ALA A 331 26.59 12.75 7.96
N ALA A 332 27.16 11.58 8.27
CA ALA A 332 28.60 11.34 8.20
C ALA A 332 29.13 11.22 6.76
N ARG A 333 28.37 10.62 5.86
CA ARG A 333 28.86 10.23 4.53
C ARG A 333 28.10 10.84 3.34
N GLY A 334 26.98 11.52 3.58
CA GLY A 334 26.16 12.12 2.52
C GLY A 334 26.91 13.13 1.64
N HIS A 335 27.94 13.77 2.17
CA HIS A 335 28.78 14.70 1.42
C HIS A 335 29.56 14.04 0.26
N LYS A 336 29.77 12.72 0.31
CA LYS A 336 30.45 11.94 -0.75
C LYS A 336 29.59 11.68 -1.98
N VAL A 337 28.28 11.86 -1.87
CA VAL A 337 27.31 11.60 -2.94
C VAL A 337 26.62 12.86 -3.44
N ARG A 338 27.30 14.00 -3.41
CA ARG A 338 26.73 15.29 -3.85
C ARG A 338 26.53 15.34 -5.35
N SER A 339 25.42 15.97 -5.75
CA SER A 339 25.16 16.34 -7.14
C SER A 339 25.89 17.65 -7.49
N ARG A 340 26.46 17.72 -8.70
CA ARG A 340 27.16 18.90 -9.21
C ARG A 340 26.43 19.57 -10.39
N VAL A 341 25.26 19.09 -10.74
CA VAL A 341 24.51 19.54 -11.91
C VAL A 341 23.62 20.72 -11.55
N ASN A 342 23.70 21.80 -12.33
CA ASN A 342 22.82 22.95 -12.23
C ASN A 342 21.67 22.80 -13.23
N ASN A 343 20.43 22.90 -12.74
CA ASN A 343 19.22 22.83 -13.54
C ASN A 343 18.58 24.23 -13.63
N ALA A 344 18.03 24.56 -14.81
CA ALA A 344 17.26 25.78 -14.95
C ALA A 344 15.93 25.67 -14.16
N LEU A 345 15.39 26.81 -13.76
CA LEU A 345 14.10 26.85 -13.05
C LEU A 345 12.98 26.22 -13.90
N TRP A 346 12.95 26.53 -15.20
CA TRP A 346 12.02 25.89 -16.13
C TRP A 346 12.69 24.68 -16.78
N SER A 347 12.62 23.56 -16.09
CA SER A 347 13.17 22.26 -16.50
C SER A 347 12.32 21.14 -15.90
N ARG A 348 12.37 19.95 -16.51
CA ARG A 348 11.68 18.77 -15.97
C ARG A 348 12.18 18.44 -14.56
N GLU A 349 13.46 18.57 -14.30
CA GLU A 349 14.06 18.35 -12.97
C GLU A 349 13.45 19.25 -11.90
N SER A 350 13.31 20.54 -12.19
CA SER A 350 12.74 21.51 -11.25
C SER A 350 11.26 21.23 -10.96
N LEU A 351 10.48 20.84 -11.99
CA LEU A 351 9.09 20.47 -11.82
C LEU A 351 8.93 19.17 -11.04
N LEU A 352 9.77 18.18 -11.30
CA LEU A 352 9.80 16.93 -10.52
C LEU A 352 10.17 17.18 -9.07
N LEU A 353 11.16 18.04 -8.80
CA LEU A 353 11.52 18.42 -7.45
C LEU A 353 10.36 19.11 -6.72
N ALA A 354 9.68 20.03 -7.38
CA ALA A 354 8.51 20.70 -6.81
C ALA A 354 7.39 19.68 -6.45
N ASN A 355 7.12 18.73 -7.33
CA ASN A 355 6.16 17.67 -7.06
C ASN A 355 6.61 16.74 -5.93
N ASN A 356 7.88 16.41 -5.86
CA ASN A 356 8.43 15.61 -4.76
C ASN A 356 8.29 16.32 -3.42
N VAL A 357 8.55 17.62 -3.38
CA VAL A 357 8.35 18.45 -2.18
C VAL A 357 6.88 18.44 -1.74
N LEU A 358 5.94 18.55 -2.69
CA LEU A 358 4.51 18.50 -2.39
C LEU A 358 4.08 17.11 -1.87
N LEU A 359 4.61 16.03 -2.42
CA LEU A 359 4.37 14.67 -1.93
C LEU A 359 4.90 14.47 -0.50
N VAL A 360 6.10 14.97 -0.22
CA VAL A 360 6.68 14.91 1.13
C VAL A 360 5.89 15.80 2.09
N ALA A 361 5.44 16.98 1.67
CA ALA A 361 4.57 17.83 2.47
C ALA A 361 3.23 17.14 2.79
N ALA A 362 2.62 16.47 1.81
CA ALA A 362 1.42 15.66 2.02
C ALA A 362 1.67 14.53 3.04
N MET A 363 2.79 13.83 2.92
CA MET A 363 3.20 12.81 3.89
C MET A 363 3.36 13.40 5.30
N LEU A 364 4.01 14.56 5.44
CA LEU A 364 4.17 15.21 6.74
C LEU A 364 2.84 15.63 7.36
N VAL A 365 1.88 16.11 6.57
CA VAL A 365 0.53 16.41 7.03
C VAL A 365 -0.15 15.15 7.57
N VAL A 366 -0.08 14.05 6.85
CA VAL A 366 -0.65 12.77 7.27
C VAL A 366 0.05 12.25 8.54
N LEU A 367 1.37 12.33 8.60
CA LEU A 367 2.17 11.91 9.74
C LEU A 367 1.82 12.71 11.01
N LEU A 368 1.82 14.03 10.91
CA LEU A 368 1.49 14.91 12.03
C LEU A 368 0.04 14.73 12.49
N GLY A 369 -0.90 14.68 11.57
CA GLY A 369 -2.30 14.44 11.88
C GLY A 369 -2.57 13.08 12.53
N THR A 370 -1.81 12.07 12.16
CA THR A 370 -1.92 10.71 12.71
C THR A 370 -1.27 10.60 14.09
N LEU A 371 -0.08 11.19 14.27
CA LEU A 371 0.70 11.07 15.51
C LEU A 371 0.34 12.10 16.59
N LEU A 372 -0.15 13.28 16.22
CA LEU A 372 -0.41 14.35 17.18
C LEU A 372 -1.39 13.95 18.28
N PRO A 373 -2.54 13.29 18.00
CA PRO A 373 -3.43 12.80 19.05
C PRO A 373 -2.73 11.85 20.03
N LEU A 374 -1.88 10.97 19.50
CA LEU A 374 -1.12 10.01 20.29
C LEU A 374 -0.12 10.70 21.23
N VAL A 375 0.70 11.59 20.69
CA VAL A 375 1.71 12.35 21.45
C VAL A 375 1.04 13.23 22.51
N HIS A 376 -0.04 13.91 22.16
CA HIS A 376 -0.81 14.76 23.07
C HIS A 376 -1.34 13.99 24.27
N LYS A 377 -1.88 12.78 24.04
CA LYS A 377 -2.35 11.89 25.11
C LYS A 377 -1.19 11.39 25.98
N GLN A 378 -0.07 10.99 25.39
CA GLN A 378 1.09 10.47 26.12
C GLN A 378 1.77 11.55 26.99
N LEU A 379 1.71 12.81 26.60
CA LEU A 379 2.22 13.93 27.37
C LEU A 379 1.26 14.40 28.48
N GLY A 380 0.11 13.74 28.65
CA GLY A 380 -0.87 14.09 29.67
C GLY A 380 -1.64 15.38 29.38
N LEU A 381 -1.65 15.86 28.15
CA LEU A 381 -2.33 17.09 27.73
C LEU A 381 -3.82 16.89 27.43
N GLY A 382 -4.32 15.66 27.59
CA GLY A 382 -5.70 15.29 27.30
C GLY A 382 -5.87 14.55 25.97
N SER A 383 -7.11 14.24 25.62
CA SER A 383 -7.45 13.57 24.35
C SER A 383 -7.91 14.59 23.32
N ILE A 384 -7.30 14.56 22.15
CA ILE A 384 -7.73 15.30 20.95
C ILE A 384 -8.04 14.33 19.84
N SER A 385 -8.92 14.72 18.92
CA SER A 385 -9.26 13.94 17.73
C SER A 385 -8.98 14.78 16.49
N ILE A 386 -8.22 14.20 15.56
CA ILE A 386 -8.00 14.76 14.22
C ILE A 386 -8.60 13.79 13.23
N GLY A 387 -9.63 14.22 12.54
CA GLY A 387 -10.43 13.37 11.66
C GLY A 387 -10.41 13.80 10.20
N GLU A 388 -11.31 13.19 9.47
CA GLU A 388 -11.47 13.35 8.03
C GLU A 388 -11.50 14.83 7.55
N PRO A 389 -12.21 15.78 8.20
CA PRO A 389 -12.25 17.16 7.72
C PRO A 389 -10.87 17.83 7.63
N PHE A 390 -10.01 17.59 8.60
CA PHE A 390 -8.65 18.12 8.60
C PHE A 390 -7.84 17.54 7.43
N PHE A 391 -7.80 16.21 7.33
CA PHE A 391 -7.01 15.54 6.30
C PHE A 391 -7.50 15.86 4.89
N ASN A 392 -8.81 15.83 4.66
CA ASN A 392 -9.39 16.14 3.36
C ASN A 392 -9.08 17.58 2.94
N THR A 393 -9.18 18.54 3.85
CA THR A 393 -8.88 19.95 3.55
C THR A 393 -7.41 20.16 3.22
N MET A 394 -6.52 19.71 4.08
CA MET A 394 -5.07 19.89 3.89
C MET A 394 -4.56 19.16 2.65
N PHE A 395 -5.01 17.91 2.46
CA PHE A 395 -4.59 17.11 1.32
C PHE A 395 -5.09 17.70 0.01
N THR A 396 -6.32 18.16 -0.05
CA THR A 396 -6.89 18.79 -1.26
C THR A 396 -6.07 20.01 -1.68
N TRP A 397 -5.74 20.90 -0.76
CA TRP A 397 -4.98 22.10 -1.10
C TRP A 397 -3.54 21.80 -1.55
N LEU A 398 -2.93 20.74 -1.06
CA LEU A 398 -1.63 20.27 -1.54
C LEU A 398 -1.73 19.63 -2.92
N MET A 399 -2.84 18.93 -3.20
CA MET A 399 -3.03 18.23 -4.47
C MET A 399 -3.35 19.16 -5.64
N VAL A 400 -3.89 20.36 -5.41
CA VAL A 400 -4.13 21.34 -6.49
C VAL A 400 -2.83 21.73 -7.21
N PRO A 401 -1.79 22.27 -6.53
CA PRO A 401 -0.53 22.56 -7.20
C PRO A 401 0.17 21.32 -7.72
N PHE A 402 0.04 20.20 -7.03
CA PHE A 402 0.58 18.91 -7.46
C PHE A 402 0.01 18.48 -8.82
N ALA A 403 -1.31 18.54 -8.99
CA ALA A 403 -1.98 18.19 -10.23
C ALA A 403 -1.59 19.13 -11.39
N LEU A 404 -1.48 20.43 -11.11
CA LEU A 404 -1.03 21.41 -12.10
C LEU A 404 0.37 21.08 -12.62
N LEU A 405 1.31 20.84 -11.73
CA LEU A 405 2.69 20.50 -12.08
C LEU A 405 2.80 19.12 -12.75
N LEU A 406 2.01 18.14 -12.31
CA LEU A 406 1.99 16.82 -12.90
C LEU A 406 1.54 16.85 -14.36
N GLY A 407 0.51 17.63 -14.67
CA GLY A 407 0.04 17.81 -16.05
C GLY A 407 1.10 18.42 -16.96
N VAL A 408 1.82 19.41 -16.46
CA VAL A 408 2.84 20.16 -17.23
C VAL A 408 4.18 19.42 -17.33
N GLY A 409 4.57 18.70 -16.28
CA GLY A 409 5.91 18.11 -16.15
C GLY A 409 6.38 17.29 -17.36
N PRO A 410 5.58 16.34 -17.87
CA PRO A 410 5.96 15.53 -19.03
C PRO A 410 6.20 16.31 -20.33
N LEU A 411 5.65 17.52 -20.44
CA LEU A 411 5.79 18.40 -21.60
C LEU A 411 7.11 19.14 -21.63
N VAL A 412 7.74 19.32 -20.48
CA VAL A 412 8.97 20.10 -20.31
C VAL A 412 10.20 19.22 -20.53
N ARG A 413 11.23 19.76 -21.14
CA ARG A 413 12.49 19.05 -21.41
C ARG A 413 13.41 19.02 -20.20
N TRP A 414 14.34 18.08 -20.21
CA TRP A 414 15.44 18.01 -19.26
C TRP A 414 16.42 19.17 -19.42
N GLY A 415 16.97 19.63 -18.32
CA GLY A 415 18.00 20.65 -18.24
C GLY A 415 17.44 22.07 -18.36
N ARG A 416 16.88 22.42 -19.50
CA ARG A 416 16.30 23.76 -19.77
C ARG A 416 15.24 23.66 -20.87
N ASP A 417 14.14 24.39 -20.70
CA ASP A 417 13.12 24.56 -21.73
C ASP A 417 12.56 25.99 -21.71
N ARG A 418 11.64 26.28 -22.65
CA ARG A 418 10.99 27.60 -22.78
C ARG A 418 9.47 27.46 -22.64
N PRO A 419 8.83 28.17 -21.71
CA PRO A 419 7.37 28.09 -21.52
C PRO A 419 6.57 28.37 -22.79
N ARG A 420 7.07 29.26 -23.65
CA ARG A 420 6.39 29.67 -24.88
C ARG A 420 6.09 28.51 -25.84
N LYS A 421 6.89 27.42 -25.80
CA LYS A 421 6.69 26.26 -26.70
C LYS A 421 5.40 25.51 -26.45
N ILE A 422 4.92 25.48 -25.23
CA ILE A 422 3.74 24.73 -24.82
C ILE A 422 2.54 25.63 -24.49
N ARG A 423 2.71 26.95 -24.60
CA ARG A 423 1.68 27.93 -24.22
C ARG A 423 0.31 27.67 -24.85
N ASN A 424 0.27 27.45 -26.17
CA ASN A 424 -1.01 27.23 -26.86
C ASN A 424 -1.69 25.93 -26.41
N LEU A 425 -0.89 24.87 -26.20
CA LEU A 425 -1.39 23.61 -25.66
C LEU A 425 -1.95 23.79 -24.25
N LEU A 426 -1.28 24.55 -23.39
CA LEU A 426 -1.77 24.85 -22.04
C LEU A 426 -3.06 25.65 -22.06
N ILE A 427 -3.21 26.59 -22.99
CA ILE A 427 -4.47 27.38 -23.14
C ILE A 427 -5.61 26.47 -23.57
N ILE A 428 -5.39 25.61 -24.57
CA ILE A 428 -6.40 24.64 -25.02
C ILE A 428 -6.76 23.67 -23.89
N ALA A 429 -5.78 23.16 -23.19
CA ALA A 429 -6.00 22.27 -22.04
C ALA A 429 -6.77 22.96 -20.91
N PHE A 430 -6.48 24.23 -20.62
CA PHE A 430 -7.20 25.01 -19.62
C PHE A 430 -8.68 25.20 -19.99
N ILE A 431 -8.96 25.59 -21.25
CA ILE A 431 -10.34 25.76 -21.73
C ILE A 431 -11.09 24.41 -21.70
N SER A 432 -10.45 23.33 -22.20
CA SER A 432 -11.05 21.99 -22.19
C SER A 432 -11.33 21.52 -20.76
N THR A 433 -10.42 21.75 -19.83
CA THR A 433 -10.57 21.42 -18.41
C THR A 433 -11.74 22.17 -17.80
N LEU A 434 -11.85 23.47 -18.05
CA LEU A 434 -12.93 24.30 -17.53
C LEU A 434 -14.29 23.81 -18.05
N VAL A 435 -14.40 23.54 -19.34
CA VAL A 435 -15.63 23.04 -19.96
C VAL A 435 -16.01 21.67 -19.38
N LEU A 436 -15.08 20.71 -19.33
CA LEU A 436 -15.33 19.35 -18.85
C LEU A 436 -15.68 19.32 -17.36
N SER A 437 -15.01 20.13 -16.55
CA SER A 437 -15.26 20.18 -15.10
C SER A 437 -16.63 20.74 -14.72
N LEU A 438 -17.24 21.54 -15.60
CA LEU A 438 -18.61 22.04 -15.44
C LEU A 438 -19.64 21.13 -16.10
N LEU A 439 -19.32 20.60 -17.29
CA LEU A 439 -20.23 19.77 -18.07
C LEU A 439 -20.51 18.40 -17.45
N LEU A 440 -19.47 17.72 -16.97
CA LEU A 440 -19.60 16.35 -16.46
C LEU A 440 -20.52 16.25 -15.23
N PRO A 441 -20.41 17.10 -14.19
CA PRO A 441 -21.35 17.05 -13.07
C PRO A 441 -22.80 17.34 -13.47
N TRP A 442 -22.97 18.29 -14.38
CA TRP A 442 -24.31 18.61 -14.90
C TRP A 442 -24.91 17.45 -15.68
N LEU A 443 -24.09 16.77 -16.49
CA LEU A 443 -24.54 15.65 -17.33
C LEU A 443 -24.95 14.41 -16.53
N PHE A 444 -24.18 14.07 -15.49
CA PHE A 444 -24.37 12.83 -14.73
C PHE A 444 -25.22 13.00 -13.48
N GLU A 445 -25.14 14.13 -12.80
CA GLU A 445 -25.82 14.35 -11.51
C GLU A 445 -26.83 15.52 -11.55
N SER A 446 -26.97 16.20 -12.68
CA SER A 446 -27.87 17.35 -12.87
C SER A 446 -27.68 18.49 -11.85
N LYS A 447 -26.56 18.48 -11.12
CA LYS A 447 -26.19 19.43 -10.08
C LYS A 447 -24.70 19.71 -10.12
N ILE A 448 -24.33 20.97 -9.93
CA ILE A 448 -22.92 21.39 -9.89
C ILE A 448 -22.54 21.70 -8.44
N VAL A 449 -21.49 21.03 -7.95
CA VAL A 449 -20.89 21.26 -6.62
C VAL A 449 -19.47 21.77 -6.83
N ALA A 450 -19.08 22.83 -6.14
CA ALA A 450 -17.80 23.50 -6.33
C ALA A 450 -16.59 22.56 -6.11
N MET A 451 -16.65 21.71 -5.09
CA MET A 451 -15.57 20.74 -4.80
C MET A 451 -15.45 19.66 -5.88
N THR A 452 -16.56 19.26 -6.49
CA THR A 452 -16.54 18.35 -7.64
C THR A 452 -15.89 19.01 -8.85
N VAL A 453 -16.21 20.26 -9.12
CA VAL A 453 -15.58 21.04 -10.20
C VAL A 453 -14.07 21.14 -9.98
N LEU A 454 -13.63 21.41 -8.77
CA LEU A 454 -12.21 21.45 -8.44
C LEU A 454 -11.51 20.09 -8.67
N GLY A 455 -12.10 19.00 -8.19
CA GLY A 455 -11.58 17.66 -8.39
C GLY A 455 -11.52 17.26 -9.87
N LEU A 456 -12.58 17.52 -10.62
CA LEU A 456 -12.64 17.27 -12.05
C LEU A 456 -11.69 18.17 -12.85
N ALA A 457 -11.48 19.41 -12.41
CA ALA A 457 -10.48 20.29 -13.01
C ALA A 457 -9.08 19.71 -12.89
N MET A 458 -8.71 19.18 -11.72
CA MET A 458 -7.45 18.47 -11.53
C MET A 458 -7.33 17.24 -12.43
N ALA A 459 -8.34 16.38 -12.44
CA ALA A 459 -8.36 15.16 -13.23
C ALA A 459 -8.31 15.44 -14.74
N CYS A 460 -9.12 16.34 -15.22
CA CYS A 460 -9.18 16.70 -16.64
C CYS A 460 -7.89 17.37 -17.11
N TRP A 461 -7.28 18.23 -16.29
CA TRP A 461 -5.99 18.85 -16.59
C TRP A 461 -4.92 17.79 -16.82
N ILE A 462 -4.79 16.83 -15.90
CA ILE A 462 -3.84 15.71 -16.00
C ILE A 462 -4.14 14.87 -17.27
N ALA A 463 -5.40 14.47 -17.45
CA ALA A 463 -5.79 13.59 -18.54
C ALA A 463 -5.63 14.25 -19.91
N VAL A 464 -6.12 15.47 -20.10
CA VAL A 464 -6.04 16.19 -21.37
C VAL A 464 -4.58 16.41 -21.79
N LEU A 465 -3.73 16.85 -20.87
CA LEU A 465 -2.32 17.08 -21.15
C LEU A 465 -1.55 15.77 -21.43
N ALA A 466 -1.84 14.70 -20.70
CA ALA A 466 -1.23 13.39 -20.94
C ALA A 466 -1.62 12.84 -22.32
N ILE A 467 -2.89 12.91 -22.68
CA ILE A 467 -3.40 12.43 -23.98
C ILE A 467 -2.85 13.29 -25.11
N ALA A 468 -2.85 14.61 -24.97
CA ALA A 468 -2.34 15.53 -25.99
C ALA A 468 -0.84 15.34 -26.22
N GLU A 469 -0.04 15.15 -25.17
CA GLU A 469 1.38 14.89 -25.29
C GLU A 469 1.64 13.55 -26.00
N ALA A 470 0.90 12.50 -25.64
CA ALA A 470 0.99 11.20 -26.28
C ALA A 470 0.62 11.27 -27.78
N ALA A 471 -0.47 11.97 -28.11
CA ALA A 471 -0.90 12.17 -29.50
C ALA A 471 0.16 12.94 -30.32
N LEU A 472 0.77 13.96 -29.75
CA LEU A 472 1.86 14.71 -30.41
C LEU A 472 3.09 13.86 -30.64
N ARG A 473 3.45 12.98 -29.72
CA ARG A 473 4.58 12.03 -29.90
C ARG A 473 4.30 11.05 -31.03
N ILE A 474 3.10 10.49 -31.06
CA ILE A 474 2.70 9.56 -32.12
C ILE A 474 2.71 10.26 -33.49
N SER A 475 2.12 11.46 -33.58
CA SER A 475 2.04 12.20 -34.84
C SER A 475 3.41 12.63 -35.38
N ARG A 476 4.38 12.85 -34.50
CA ARG A 476 5.78 13.19 -34.87
C ARG A 476 6.66 11.97 -35.11
N GLY A 477 6.13 10.75 -35.01
CA GLY A 477 6.90 9.53 -35.16
C GLY A 477 7.99 9.35 -34.10
N THR A 478 7.88 10.01 -32.94
CA THR A 478 8.87 9.91 -31.86
C THR A 478 8.81 8.51 -31.24
N LYS A 479 9.96 7.84 -31.15
CA LYS A 479 10.04 6.53 -30.50
C LYS A 479 9.63 6.63 -29.04
N THR A 480 8.75 5.73 -28.63
CA THR A 480 8.26 5.61 -27.25
C THR A 480 8.78 4.33 -26.58
N THR A 481 8.94 4.36 -25.29
CA THR A 481 9.41 3.22 -24.48
C THR A 481 8.28 2.65 -23.63
N PHE A 482 8.46 1.47 -23.07
CA PHE A 482 7.53 0.95 -22.07
C PHE A 482 7.41 1.85 -20.85
N SER A 483 8.52 2.45 -20.39
CA SER A 483 8.48 3.43 -19.30
C SER A 483 7.65 4.66 -19.63
N TYR A 484 7.68 5.12 -20.87
CA TYR A 484 6.85 6.24 -21.31
C TYR A 484 5.35 5.90 -21.20
N TRP A 485 4.95 4.76 -21.78
CA TRP A 485 3.54 4.32 -21.69
C TRP A 485 3.13 3.94 -20.28
N GLY A 486 4.04 3.44 -19.46
CA GLY A 486 3.83 3.21 -18.04
C GLY A 486 3.54 4.50 -17.29
N MET A 487 4.29 5.56 -17.57
CA MET A 487 4.04 6.90 -17.02
C MET A 487 2.66 7.43 -17.44
N VAL A 488 2.31 7.34 -18.73
CA VAL A 488 1.00 7.78 -19.24
C VAL A 488 -0.13 7.02 -18.56
N ALA A 489 -0.02 5.69 -18.46
CA ALA A 489 -1.02 4.86 -17.79
C ALA A 489 -1.18 5.21 -16.30
N ALA A 490 -0.07 5.43 -15.59
CA ALA A 490 -0.10 5.80 -14.19
C ALA A 490 -0.71 7.19 -13.95
N HIS A 491 -0.37 8.17 -14.76
CA HIS A 491 -0.94 9.52 -14.66
C HIS A 491 -2.42 9.55 -15.02
N LEU A 492 -2.84 8.82 -16.06
CA LEU A 492 -4.27 8.66 -16.38
C LEU A 492 -5.00 7.91 -15.28
N GLY A 493 -4.36 6.91 -14.66
CA GLY A 493 -4.91 6.19 -13.52
C GLY A 493 -5.17 7.12 -12.32
N LEU A 494 -4.25 8.02 -12.04
CA LEU A 494 -4.46 9.04 -11.00
C LEU A 494 -5.64 9.96 -11.34
N ALA A 495 -5.77 10.40 -12.59
CA ALA A 495 -6.91 11.19 -13.04
C ALA A 495 -8.24 10.44 -12.85
N VAL A 496 -8.29 9.16 -13.21
CA VAL A 496 -9.46 8.29 -13.02
C VAL A 496 -9.83 8.17 -11.53
N THR A 497 -8.84 7.97 -10.67
CA THR A 497 -9.06 7.95 -9.21
C THR A 497 -9.64 9.27 -8.71
N ILE A 498 -9.11 10.40 -9.15
CA ILE A 498 -9.61 11.73 -8.74
C ILE A 498 -11.05 11.94 -9.20
N VAL A 499 -11.43 11.51 -10.40
CA VAL A 499 -12.82 11.53 -10.87
C VAL A 499 -13.73 10.74 -9.93
N GLY A 500 -13.32 9.53 -9.57
CA GLY A 500 -14.07 8.69 -8.63
C GLY A 500 -14.26 9.37 -7.27
N ILE A 501 -13.21 9.97 -6.73
CA ILE A 501 -13.25 10.71 -5.45
C ILE A 501 -14.20 11.91 -5.56
N ALA A 502 -14.07 12.71 -6.62
CA ALA A 502 -14.86 13.93 -6.81
C ALA A 502 -16.36 13.64 -6.86
N PHE A 503 -16.77 12.61 -7.60
CA PHE A 503 -18.18 12.24 -7.68
C PHE A 503 -18.67 11.55 -6.42
N SER A 504 -17.97 10.54 -5.93
CA SER A 504 -18.42 9.75 -4.76
C SER A 504 -18.47 10.59 -3.48
N GLN A 505 -17.54 11.50 -3.29
CA GLN A 505 -17.48 12.34 -2.08
C GLN A 505 -18.61 13.38 -2.04
N ASN A 506 -19.05 13.89 -3.19
CA ASN A 506 -19.96 15.03 -3.24
C ASN A 506 -21.41 14.68 -3.63
N TYR A 507 -21.64 13.52 -4.25
CA TYR A 507 -22.97 13.13 -4.73
C TYR A 507 -23.49 11.81 -4.16
N SER A 508 -22.76 11.17 -3.24
CA SER A 508 -23.25 9.99 -2.55
C SER A 508 -24.49 10.30 -1.71
N VAL A 509 -25.44 9.39 -1.72
CA VAL A 509 -26.64 9.47 -0.88
C VAL A 509 -26.67 8.25 0.02
N GLU A 510 -26.84 8.48 1.32
CA GLU A 510 -26.95 7.44 2.35
C GLU A 510 -28.29 7.61 3.06
N ARG A 511 -29.00 6.50 3.24
CA ARG A 511 -30.27 6.44 3.96
C ARG A 511 -30.27 5.29 4.94
N ASP A 512 -30.45 5.61 6.22
CA ASP A 512 -30.76 4.64 7.27
C ASP A 512 -32.26 4.66 7.49
N VAL A 513 -32.95 3.57 7.18
CA VAL A 513 -34.40 3.49 7.18
C VAL A 513 -34.90 2.24 7.89
N ARG A 514 -36.13 2.35 8.43
CA ARG A 514 -36.89 1.22 8.93
C ARG A 514 -37.77 0.69 7.80
N MET A 515 -37.64 -0.58 7.46
CA MET A 515 -38.42 -1.20 6.39
C MET A 515 -39.08 -2.49 6.83
N LYS A 516 -40.35 -2.61 6.46
CA LYS A 516 -41.13 -3.86 6.52
C LYS A 516 -41.28 -4.42 5.11
N SER A 517 -41.71 -5.68 5.03
CA SER A 517 -42.09 -6.28 3.75
C SER A 517 -43.11 -5.40 3.00
N GLY A 518 -42.79 -5.05 1.78
CA GLY A 518 -43.56 -4.16 0.91
C GLY A 518 -43.21 -2.69 0.98
N ASP A 519 -42.43 -2.25 1.96
CA ASP A 519 -41.98 -0.86 2.06
C ASP A 519 -40.96 -0.51 0.96
N SER A 520 -41.03 0.71 0.47
CA SER A 520 -40.13 1.23 -0.56
C SER A 520 -39.51 2.56 -0.15
N VAL A 521 -38.29 2.80 -0.59
CA VAL A 521 -37.55 4.04 -0.42
C VAL A 521 -36.98 4.47 -1.75
N ASP A 522 -37.17 5.73 -2.09
CA ASP A 522 -36.61 6.34 -3.29
C ASP A 522 -35.28 7.01 -2.97
N ILE A 523 -34.24 6.65 -3.72
CA ILE A 523 -32.92 7.29 -3.66
C ILE A 523 -32.51 7.57 -5.09
N HIS A 524 -32.30 8.88 -5.39
CA HIS A 524 -32.01 9.32 -6.74
C HIS A 524 -33.12 8.86 -7.70
N GLU A 525 -32.79 8.19 -8.78
CA GLU A 525 -33.76 7.62 -9.75
C GLU A 525 -34.15 6.16 -9.45
N TYR A 526 -33.68 5.62 -8.31
CA TYR A 526 -33.88 4.22 -7.92
C TYR A 526 -34.86 4.08 -6.79
N ARG A 527 -35.74 3.06 -6.88
CA ARG A 527 -36.66 2.67 -5.83
C ARG A 527 -36.24 1.33 -5.26
N PHE A 528 -35.96 1.31 -3.95
CA PHE A 528 -35.61 0.12 -3.19
C PHE A 528 -36.85 -0.40 -2.49
N THR A 529 -37.27 -1.61 -2.80
CA THR A 529 -38.44 -2.26 -2.20
C THR A 529 -37.97 -3.46 -1.38
N PHE A 530 -38.27 -3.43 -0.07
CA PHE A 530 -38.00 -4.54 0.84
C PHE A 530 -39.06 -5.61 0.65
N ARG A 531 -38.63 -6.84 0.32
CA ARG A 531 -39.57 -7.94 0.06
C ARG A 531 -39.70 -8.84 1.26
N ASP A 532 -38.67 -9.61 1.60
CA ASP A 532 -38.65 -10.56 2.69
C ASP A 532 -37.26 -10.78 3.27
N VAL A 533 -37.22 -11.51 4.39
CA VAL A 533 -35.98 -12.02 4.97
C VAL A 533 -36.12 -13.52 5.13
N LYS A 534 -35.17 -14.28 4.57
CA LYS A 534 -35.11 -15.74 4.66
C LYS A 534 -33.97 -16.17 5.55
N GLU A 535 -34.19 -17.25 6.32
CA GLU A 535 -33.10 -17.84 7.11
C GLU A 535 -32.15 -18.62 6.22
N VAL A 536 -30.86 -18.46 6.48
CA VAL A 536 -29.75 -19.13 5.79
C VAL A 536 -28.74 -19.61 6.79
N THR A 537 -28.12 -20.76 6.53
CA THR A 537 -27.07 -21.35 7.37
C THR A 537 -25.80 -21.55 6.56
N GLY A 538 -24.68 -21.10 7.10
CA GLY A 538 -23.35 -21.33 6.55
C GLY A 538 -22.55 -22.37 7.36
N PRO A 539 -21.27 -22.57 7.04
CA PRO A 539 -20.43 -23.57 7.71
C PRO A 539 -20.27 -23.34 9.21
N ASN A 540 -20.12 -22.08 9.64
CA ASN A 540 -19.89 -21.68 11.04
C ASN A 540 -20.75 -20.50 11.48
N TRP A 541 -21.79 -20.19 10.71
CA TRP A 541 -22.71 -19.10 10.99
C TRP A 541 -24.14 -19.45 10.58
N ARG A 542 -25.10 -18.71 11.12
CA ARG A 542 -26.51 -18.70 10.73
C ARG A 542 -26.99 -17.27 10.60
N GLY A 543 -27.99 -17.01 9.81
CA GLY A 543 -28.50 -15.65 9.67
C GLY A 543 -29.66 -15.49 8.75
N GLY A 544 -29.94 -14.26 8.38
CA GLY A 544 -31.02 -13.89 7.47
C GLY A 544 -30.50 -13.21 6.21
N VAL A 545 -31.15 -13.48 5.09
CA VAL A 545 -30.92 -12.82 3.81
C VAL A 545 -32.16 -12.01 3.46
N ALA A 546 -31.99 -10.69 3.38
CA ALA A 546 -33.04 -9.78 2.91
C ALA A 546 -33.02 -9.70 1.39
N THR A 547 -34.20 -9.84 0.77
CA THR A 547 -34.37 -9.60 -0.67
C THR A 547 -34.90 -8.18 -0.87
N ILE A 548 -34.12 -7.35 -1.54
CA ILE A 548 -34.45 -5.95 -1.83
C ILE A 548 -34.45 -5.77 -3.35
N GLY A 549 -35.65 -5.55 -3.91
CA GLY A 549 -35.80 -5.28 -5.32
C GLY A 549 -35.53 -3.81 -5.62
N VAL A 550 -34.77 -3.54 -6.67
CA VAL A 550 -34.47 -2.18 -7.11
C VAL A 550 -35.08 -1.96 -8.49
N THR A 551 -35.84 -0.87 -8.63
CA THR A 551 -36.44 -0.44 -9.88
C THR A 551 -35.94 0.96 -10.24
N ARG A 552 -35.86 1.22 -11.54
CA ARG A 552 -35.56 2.53 -12.11
C ARG A 552 -36.64 2.87 -13.11
N ASP A 553 -37.32 4.01 -12.92
CA ASP A 553 -38.44 4.43 -13.77
C ASP A 553 -39.50 3.35 -13.96
N GLY A 554 -39.82 2.62 -12.90
CA GLY A 554 -40.80 1.53 -12.88
C GLY A 554 -40.35 0.23 -13.53
N LYS A 555 -39.12 0.15 -14.05
CA LYS A 555 -38.54 -1.07 -14.64
C LYS A 555 -37.60 -1.75 -13.67
N PRO A 556 -37.57 -3.08 -13.62
CA PRO A 556 -36.61 -3.82 -12.78
C PRO A 556 -35.17 -3.47 -13.18
N GLU A 557 -34.34 -3.11 -12.20
CA GLU A 557 -32.91 -2.84 -12.40
C GLU A 557 -32.07 -3.99 -11.86
N THR A 558 -32.24 -4.31 -10.58
CA THR A 558 -31.50 -5.38 -9.91
C THR A 558 -32.24 -5.88 -8.67
N VAL A 559 -31.73 -6.96 -8.09
CA VAL A 559 -32.16 -7.47 -6.79
C VAL A 559 -30.94 -7.59 -5.88
N LEU A 560 -31.04 -7.02 -4.69
CA LEU A 560 -29.97 -7.04 -3.69
C LEU A 560 -30.30 -8.04 -2.59
N TYR A 561 -29.34 -8.90 -2.25
CA TYR A 561 -29.43 -9.93 -1.22
C TYR A 561 -28.51 -9.58 -0.05
N ALA A 562 -28.99 -8.75 0.85
CA ALA A 562 -28.23 -8.31 2.02
C ALA A 562 -28.33 -9.35 3.15
N GLU A 563 -27.21 -9.73 3.74
CA GLU A 563 -27.14 -10.74 4.77
C GLU A 563 -26.79 -10.15 6.14
N LYS A 564 -27.35 -10.76 7.19
CA LYS A 564 -26.93 -10.57 8.58
C LYS A 564 -26.55 -11.93 9.12
N ARG A 565 -25.29 -12.12 9.51
CA ARG A 565 -24.74 -13.40 9.95
C ARG A 565 -24.45 -13.38 11.45
N TYR A 566 -24.83 -14.44 12.14
CA TYR A 566 -24.40 -14.72 13.50
C TYR A 566 -23.40 -15.88 13.48
N TYR A 567 -22.15 -15.60 13.86
CA TYR A 567 -21.09 -16.60 13.91
C TYR A 567 -21.16 -17.39 15.22
N ASN A 568 -21.42 -18.69 15.12
CA ASN A 568 -21.79 -19.55 16.23
C ASN A 568 -20.75 -19.60 17.35
N THR A 569 -19.47 -19.77 17.01
CA THR A 569 -18.38 -19.89 18.00
C THR A 569 -17.89 -18.52 18.45
N ALA A 570 -17.80 -17.56 17.54
CA ALA A 570 -17.37 -16.20 17.86
C ALA A 570 -18.42 -15.42 18.68
N GLY A 571 -19.69 -15.81 18.58
CA GLY A 571 -20.80 -15.16 19.28
C GLY A 571 -21.06 -13.72 18.83
N SER A 572 -20.71 -13.38 17.59
CA SER A 572 -20.83 -12.03 17.05
C SER A 572 -21.64 -11.99 15.77
N MET A 573 -22.26 -10.83 15.55
CA MET A 573 -23.01 -10.55 14.33
C MET A 573 -22.11 -9.85 13.31
N MET A 574 -22.26 -10.22 12.03
CA MET A 574 -21.65 -9.54 10.92
C MET A 574 -22.67 -9.19 9.86
N THR A 575 -22.50 -8.04 9.26
CA THR A 575 -23.31 -7.57 8.13
C THR A 575 -22.55 -7.83 6.84
N GLU A 576 -23.19 -8.56 5.92
CA GLU A 576 -22.68 -8.78 4.57
C GLU A 576 -23.55 -7.96 3.60
N ALA A 577 -23.03 -6.84 3.16
CA ALA A 577 -23.74 -5.93 2.28
C ALA A 577 -23.96 -6.54 0.89
N ALA A 578 -25.05 -6.20 0.27
CA ALA A 578 -25.32 -6.47 -1.15
C ALA A 578 -24.97 -5.23 -1.98
N ILE A 579 -24.20 -5.42 -3.04
CA ILE A 579 -23.74 -4.33 -3.90
C ILE A 579 -23.99 -4.68 -5.35
N ASP A 580 -24.72 -3.80 -6.06
CA ASP A 580 -24.81 -3.83 -7.51
C ASP A 580 -23.87 -2.79 -8.09
N GLY A 581 -22.69 -3.24 -8.49
CA GLY A 581 -21.63 -2.38 -9.01
C GLY A 581 -21.80 -2.09 -10.49
N GLY A 582 -21.70 -0.82 -10.86
CA GLY A 582 -21.74 -0.35 -12.24
C GLY A 582 -20.60 0.58 -12.58
N ILE A 583 -20.49 0.93 -13.85
CA ILE A 583 -19.47 1.86 -14.34
C ILE A 583 -19.71 3.28 -13.78
N THR A 584 -20.97 3.68 -13.66
CA THR A 584 -21.33 5.05 -13.25
C THR A 584 -21.82 5.16 -11.82
N ARG A 585 -22.19 4.02 -11.20
CA ARG A 585 -22.74 4.03 -9.84
C ARG A 585 -22.67 2.64 -9.19
N ASP A 586 -22.65 2.63 -7.87
CA ASP A 586 -22.95 1.46 -7.05
C ASP A 586 -24.27 1.67 -6.30
N LEU A 587 -25.08 0.61 -6.23
CA LEU A 587 -26.23 0.52 -5.33
C LEU A 587 -25.88 -0.45 -4.21
N TYR A 588 -26.03 -0.01 -2.98
CA TYR A 588 -25.57 -0.72 -1.79
C TYR A 588 -26.73 -0.88 -0.81
N ALA A 589 -26.91 -2.08 -0.28
CA ALA A 589 -27.88 -2.35 0.78
C ALA A 589 -27.23 -3.21 1.88
N ALA A 590 -27.41 -2.80 3.12
CA ALA A 590 -26.96 -3.55 4.29
C ALA A 590 -28.13 -3.79 5.24
N LEU A 591 -28.28 -5.03 5.70
CA LEU A 591 -29.29 -5.43 6.67
C LEU A 591 -28.75 -5.20 8.08
N GLY A 592 -29.43 -4.37 8.84
CA GLY A 592 -29.15 -4.11 10.24
C GLY A 592 -29.88 -5.04 11.20
N GLU A 593 -30.31 -4.53 12.34
CA GLU A 593 -31.01 -5.29 13.35
C GLU A 593 -32.49 -5.42 13.05
N GLU A 594 -33.08 -6.52 13.50
CA GLU A 594 -34.53 -6.70 13.52
C GLU A 594 -35.15 -5.76 14.56
N LEU A 595 -36.14 -5.01 14.14
CA LEU A 595 -36.87 -4.06 14.95
C LEU A 595 -38.24 -4.64 15.33
N GLU A 596 -39.02 -3.91 16.12
CA GLU A 596 -40.36 -4.31 16.50
C GLU A 596 -41.30 -4.49 15.29
N ASN A 597 -42.25 -5.40 15.43
CA ASN A 597 -43.30 -5.70 14.44
C ASN A 597 -42.77 -6.22 13.08
N GLY A 598 -41.68 -6.97 13.08
CA GLY A 598 -41.11 -7.57 11.86
C GLY A 598 -40.46 -6.56 10.89
N ALA A 599 -40.18 -5.36 11.35
CA ALA A 599 -39.41 -4.38 10.60
C ALA A 599 -37.90 -4.60 10.82
N TRP A 600 -37.12 -4.13 9.87
CA TRP A 600 -35.65 -4.18 9.90
C TRP A 600 -35.05 -2.81 9.73
N ALA A 601 -33.94 -2.55 10.39
CA ALA A 601 -33.07 -1.45 10.05
C ALA A 601 -32.33 -1.79 8.76
N VAL A 602 -32.39 -0.90 7.77
CA VAL A 602 -31.76 -1.10 6.47
C VAL A 602 -30.97 0.14 6.12
N ARG A 603 -29.74 -0.07 5.67
CA ARG A 603 -28.86 1.01 5.18
C ARG A 603 -28.76 0.92 3.67
N LEU A 604 -29.09 1.98 2.98
CA LEU A 604 -29.11 2.05 1.53
C LEU A 604 -28.19 3.17 1.05
N TYR A 605 -27.32 2.84 0.09
CA TYR A 605 -26.40 3.81 -0.52
C TYR A 605 -26.58 3.90 -2.02
N TYR A 606 -26.45 5.11 -2.52
CA TYR A 606 -26.15 5.42 -3.90
C TYR A 606 -24.74 6.04 -3.96
N LYS A 607 -23.80 5.41 -4.66
CA LYS A 607 -22.40 5.82 -4.75
C LYS A 607 -22.00 6.04 -6.22
N PRO A 608 -22.02 7.29 -6.72
CA PRO A 608 -21.64 7.54 -8.10
C PRO A 608 -20.13 7.42 -8.31
N PHE A 609 -19.72 6.74 -9.35
CA PHE A 609 -18.34 6.58 -9.79
C PHE A 609 -17.36 6.03 -8.74
N VAL A 610 -17.84 5.39 -7.71
CA VAL A 610 -16.98 4.89 -6.63
C VAL A 610 -15.94 3.89 -7.12
N ARG A 611 -16.29 3.04 -8.10
CA ARG A 611 -15.36 2.04 -8.65
C ARG A 611 -14.21 2.63 -9.45
N TRP A 612 -14.34 3.87 -9.88
CA TRP A 612 -13.26 4.59 -10.57
C TRP A 612 -12.07 4.86 -9.66
N ILE A 613 -12.28 4.95 -8.35
CA ILE A 613 -11.20 5.09 -7.37
C ILE A 613 -10.25 3.90 -7.49
N TRP A 614 -10.79 2.69 -7.48
CA TRP A 614 -9.97 1.46 -7.54
C TRP A 614 -9.50 1.15 -8.95
N ALA A 615 -10.30 1.43 -9.96
CA ALA A 615 -9.90 1.30 -11.36
C ALA A 615 -8.68 2.17 -11.67
N GLY A 616 -8.66 3.41 -11.18
CA GLY A 616 -7.51 4.31 -11.31
C GLY A 616 -6.27 3.77 -10.62
N GLY A 617 -6.42 3.20 -9.43
CA GLY A 617 -5.33 2.54 -8.70
C GLY A 617 -4.76 1.33 -9.45
N LEU A 618 -5.63 0.52 -10.06
CA LEU A 618 -5.20 -0.60 -10.91
C LEU A 618 -4.46 -0.11 -12.17
N MET A 619 -4.91 0.99 -12.77
CA MET A 619 -4.20 1.63 -13.90
C MET A 619 -2.82 2.15 -13.48
N MET A 620 -2.70 2.73 -12.29
CA MET A 620 -1.41 3.15 -11.74
C MET A 620 -0.46 1.95 -11.56
N ALA A 621 -0.96 0.85 -11.01
CA ALA A 621 -0.17 -0.38 -10.84
C ALA A 621 0.26 -0.96 -12.21
N LEU A 622 -0.63 -0.97 -13.19
CA LEU A 622 -0.32 -1.38 -14.56
C LEU A 622 0.75 -0.48 -15.18
N GLY A 623 0.67 0.83 -14.95
CA GLY A 623 1.69 1.78 -15.38
C GLY A 623 3.06 1.48 -14.79
N GLY A 624 3.12 1.19 -13.48
CA GLY A 624 4.34 0.74 -12.81
C GLY A 624 4.88 -0.56 -13.41
N LEU A 625 4.01 -1.51 -13.70
CA LEU A 625 4.36 -2.79 -14.31
C LEU A 625 4.97 -2.61 -15.71
N LEU A 626 4.41 -1.75 -16.54
CA LEU A 626 4.98 -1.39 -17.85
C LEU A 626 6.38 -0.76 -17.70
N CYS A 627 6.57 0.11 -16.72
CA CYS A 627 7.88 0.67 -16.41
C CYS A 627 8.87 -0.42 -15.99
N LEU A 628 8.43 -1.38 -15.18
CA LEU A 628 9.27 -2.49 -14.69
C LEU A 628 9.77 -3.38 -15.83
N PHE A 629 8.94 -3.62 -16.85
CA PHE A 629 9.29 -4.43 -18.00
C PHE A 629 10.06 -3.68 -19.10
N ASP A 630 10.45 -2.44 -18.88
CA ASP A 630 11.26 -1.69 -19.85
C ASP A 630 12.57 -2.43 -20.15
N PRO A 631 12.89 -2.68 -21.45
CA PRO A 631 14.07 -3.44 -21.85
C PRO A 631 15.41 -2.88 -21.35
N ARG A 632 15.45 -1.59 -20.98
CA ARG A 632 16.68 -0.96 -20.45
C ARG A 632 17.20 -1.65 -19.19
N TYR A 633 16.33 -2.20 -18.34
CA TYR A 633 16.73 -2.89 -17.10
C TYR A 633 17.33 -4.26 -17.34
N ARG A 634 17.19 -4.82 -18.56
CA ARG A 634 17.76 -6.10 -18.98
C ARG A 634 19.11 -5.96 -19.68
N LYS A 635 19.48 -4.75 -20.14
CA LYS A 635 20.74 -4.51 -20.83
C LYS A 635 21.92 -4.43 -19.86
N ARG A 636 23.07 -5.00 -20.24
CA ARG A 636 24.31 -4.83 -19.48
C ARG A 636 24.73 -3.36 -19.51
N VAL A 637 25.20 -2.88 -18.38
CA VAL A 637 25.76 -1.53 -18.26
C VAL A 637 27.12 -1.51 -18.96
N ASN A 638 27.36 -0.53 -19.85
CA ASN A 638 28.67 -0.36 -20.48
C ASN A 638 29.61 0.38 -19.51
N PRO A 639 30.71 -0.26 -19.06
CA PRO A 639 31.63 0.35 -18.08
C PRO A 639 32.25 1.66 -18.55
N GLN A 640 32.43 1.83 -19.85
CA GLN A 640 33.04 3.04 -20.43
C GLN A 640 32.14 4.28 -20.30
N LYS A 641 30.81 4.09 -20.35
CA LYS A 641 29.87 5.19 -20.18
C LYS A 641 29.79 5.67 -18.73
N THR A 642 29.98 4.77 -17.79
CA THR A 642 29.97 5.05 -16.35
C THR A 642 31.23 5.83 -15.91
N ALA A 643 32.36 5.56 -16.54
CA ALA A 643 33.61 6.28 -16.26
C ALA A 643 33.59 7.74 -16.76
N LEU A 644 32.91 8.01 -17.88
CA LEU A 644 32.71 9.35 -18.43
C LEU A 644 31.71 10.21 -17.63
N GLU A 645 30.77 9.58 -16.95
CA GLU A 645 29.78 10.27 -16.09
C GLU A 645 30.34 10.53 -14.66
N ALA A 646 31.38 9.80 -14.27
CA ALA A 646 32.07 9.96 -12.98
C ALA A 646 33.21 10.99 -13.01
N ALA A 647 33.69 11.35 -14.19
CA ALA A 647 34.72 12.40 -14.42
C ALA A 647 34.06 13.77 -14.67
#